data_e5adaead76af7fdcdd677e716512be8e
#
_entry.id   e5adaead76af7fdcdd677e716512be8e
#
_cell.length_a   1.000
_cell.length_b   1.000
_cell.length_c   1.000
_cell.angle_alpha   90.00
_cell.angle_beta   90.00
_cell.angle_gamma   90.00
#
_symmetry.space_group_name_H-M   'P 1'
#
loop_
_entity.id
_entity.type
_entity.pdbx_description
1 polymer ?
#
loop_
_entity_poly.entity_id
_entity_poly.type
_entity_poly.pdbx_seq_one_letter_code
_entity_poly.pdbx_strand_id
1 'polypeptide(L)'
;MSPRSDSGRSAGVARAAACAPWVRTRLRTAPAAACALGLLVLVTAFLAAAFPRAVDTYESKGLRHDLVVEDPRRSVLELTAPPPALGVEAARAAAVRETALGAVHRKVLAGLPEPVRADAFQSSYGIRTTEPIAAGEKWLPRPYGLDPKLTYATPSALPAHATLRDGAWPTVHGEVTTTATKVEAAVTEETAKALGLKVGSTIAVPTRGEEPLTVRITGIVAPKLPGAAYWSFERLLRTPALVPTSSKGPPLYYWIAALLLPPDAAPALLSTTGAPEPYWRIAPDASRLTALEVDRLRSRVASLESGPELLKLRALAGPAATLTTDLDVVLTRYDALRSAISPVVTVAAVGIGAVAAVVLLMTGGLFAARRHSELALLRSRGGSLRGIGGRLLAETAVTAVPAAALGLLLAVAAVGPARLWPAVVGATAVAVLVCVALPLGTTLLHRRPRLHGARDDMMTARPSRRRTVAELTVLVLAVGAVAALRRRGTAAGGGTDFLVSAAPVLVGLIAALVLARLYPLPLRLASRTVARLRGAIGFLALARAGRASVSGAPALLALLVALTTAAFGGSVLAGVADARDDAAVRATGADARISGEGDAMPMPDRLVRDVRKAGGVRDVAPVQIEYGVPLPSDDPGVEDAKGTTLVGVDPGTYAKLARATGIGSFPADRLKAGGAAPRKGTLPSKDRVLPVLASPAVAERLGERPRDIRSQAGDFKVRVVGTVTRTPAVDTAGFLIVDAASLTHRQTTTLLVTGASLDAKALRGAAHRAGSTFAVQLRAEERAAFVDTPMQSGAEGIYAAAIAAGAGYALLAVLLSLLQTAPERTALLARLRTMGLTLRQGRRLLGLEAMPQALLAAVGGLLVGWSTIVLLAPGVDLVQLALSSGPGSDALDTAPLRADPWSLALPALGVVALAATVAAVQAWWAGRRGSITELRAGDTR
;
A
#
# COMPACT_ATOMS: atom_id res chain seq x y z
N MET A 1 55.93 -18.72 65.50
CA MET A 1 55.60 -18.98 64.07
C MET A 1 54.24 -19.65 64.01
N SER A 2 53.21 -18.93 63.73
CA SER A 2 51.80 -19.42 63.54
C SER A 2 51.44 -19.48 62.12
N PRO A 3 50.76 -20.49 61.58
CA PRO A 3 50.36 -20.56 60.20
C PRO A 3 49.06 -19.77 60.02
N ARG A 4 49.11 -18.85 59.09
CA ARG A 4 47.91 -18.05 58.62
C ARG A 4 46.95 -19.00 57.89
N SER A 5 45.70 -18.96 58.35
CA SER A 5 44.58 -19.72 57.84
C SER A 5 44.12 -19.16 56.48
N ASP A 6 44.20 -20.01 55.48
CA ASP A 6 43.70 -19.77 54.11
C ASP A 6 42.21 -20.19 53.99
N SER A 7 41.31 -19.52 54.80
CA SER A 7 39.89 -19.88 54.87
C SER A 7 38.97 -18.95 54.10
N GLY A 8 39.50 -17.94 53.38
CA GLY A 8 38.67 -16.92 52.71
C GLY A 8 38.19 -17.23 51.25
N ARG A 9 38.91 -18.11 50.55
CA ARG A 9 38.59 -18.41 49.13
C ARG A 9 37.61 -19.57 48.94
N SER A 10 37.51 -20.50 49.83
CA SER A 10 36.59 -21.64 49.72
C SER A 10 35.12 -21.28 49.99
N ALA A 11 34.85 -20.25 50.81
CA ALA A 11 33.48 -19.84 51.16
C ALA A 11 32.75 -19.12 50.00
N GLY A 12 33.48 -18.42 49.14
CA GLY A 12 32.92 -17.76 47.94
C GLY A 12 32.53 -18.72 46.80
N VAL A 13 33.40 -19.73 46.58
CA VAL A 13 33.15 -20.75 45.55
C VAL A 13 32.07 -21.73 46.00
N ALA A 14 31.96 -22.05 47.29
CA ALA A 14 30.91 -22.90 47.85
C ALA A 14 29.52 -22.22 47.77
N ARG A 15 29.44 -20.90 47.91
CA ARG A 15 28.15 -20.13 47.71
C ARG A 15 27.69 -20.07 46.26
N ALA A 16 28.57 -19.98 45.27
CA ALA A 16 28.22 -20.02 43.87
C ALA A 16 27.80 -21.43 43.41
N ALA A 17 28.43 -22.49 43.92
CA ALA A 17 28.09 -23.86 43.63
C ALA A 17 26.76 -24.34 44.25
N ALA A 18 26.31 -23.74 45.37
CA ALA A 18 25.05 -24.08 46.00
C ALA A 18 23.81 -23.56 45.26
N CYS A 19 23.92 -22.57 44.35
CA CYS A 19 22.79 -22.07 43.55
C CYS A 19 22.54 -22.86 42.27
N ALA A 20 23.53 -23.48 41.65
CA ALA A 20 23.43 -24.18 40.36
C ALA A 20 22.62 -25.51 40.38
N PRO A 21 22.75 -26.38 41.41
CA PRO A 21 22.03 -27.66 41.42
C PRO A 21 20.52 -27.50 41.50
N TRP A 22 20.02 -26.37 42.08
CA TRP A 22 18.62 -26.15 42.31
C TRP A 22 17.85 -25.82 41.04
N VAL A 23 18.34 -24.96 40.14
CA VAL A 23 17.75 -24.68 38.85
C VAL A 23 17.68 -25.95 38.01
N ARG A 24 18.76 -26.73 37.97
CA ARG A 24 18.87 -28.00 37.25
C ARG A 24 17.85 -29.04 37.74
N THR A 25 17.68 -29.18 39.07
CA THR A 25 16.70 -30.08 39.65
C THR A 25 15.28 -29.70 39.29
N ARG A 26 15.00 -28.39 39.27
CA ARG A 26 13.67 -27.87 38.93
C ARG A 26 13.29 -28.07 37.45
N LEU A 27 14.23 -27.84 36.56
CA LEU A 27 14.00 -28.09 35.11
C LEU A 27 13.74 -29.58 34.85
N ARG A 28 14.32 -30.47 35.63
CA ARG A 28 14.08 -31.92 35.54
C ARG A 28 12.75 -32.35 36.12
N THR A 29 12.27 -31.72 37.20
CA THR A 29 10.97 -32.07 37.82
C THR A 29 9.74 -31.57 37.09
N ALA A 30 9.85 -30.50 36.29
CA ALA A 30 8.74 -29.93 35.53
C ALA A 30 9.17 -29.55 34.10
N PRO A 31 9.68 -30.50 33.29
CA PRO A 31 10.21 -30.18 31.95
C PRO A 31 9.17 -29.62 31.01
N ALA A 32 7.95 -30.18 31.03
CA ALA A 32 6.86 -29.68 30.14
C ALA A 32 6.50 -28.21 30.37
N ALA A 33 6.57 -27.74 31.63
CA ALA A 33 6.26 -26.33 31.92
C ALA A 33 7.42 -25.40 31.45
N ALA A 34 8.66 -25.84 31.61
CA ALA A 34 9.85 -25.10 31.12
C ALA A 34 9.84 -25.03 29.57
N CYS A 35 9.57 -26.15 28.90
CA CYS A 35 9.46 -26.20 27.45
C CYS A 35 8.31 -25.33 26.91
N ALA A 36 7.15 -25.36 27.57
CA ALA A 36 6.00 -24.52 27.17
C ALA A 36 6.33 -23.02 27.30
N LEU A 37 6.99 -22.62 28.42
CA LEU A 37 7.46 -21.24 28.59
C LEU A 37 8.51 -20.87 27.55
N GLY A 38 9.50 -21.76 27.34
CA GLY A 38 10.55 -21.55 26.34
C GLY A 38 10.00 -21.40 24.93
N LEU A 39 9.05 -22.26 24.53
CA LEU A 39 8.39 -22.19 23.23
C LEU A 39 7.58 -20.89 23.06
N LEU A 40 6.82 -20.48 24.08
CA LEU A 40 6.07 -19.23 24.06
C LEU A 40 6.99 -18.02 23.92
N VAL A 41 8.10 -17.98 24.68
CA VAL A 41 9.10 -16.91 24.60
C VAL A 41 9.80 -16.91 23.24
N LEU A 42 10.15 -18.08 22.71
CA LEU A 42 10.78 -18.23 21.40
C LEU A 42 9.87 -17.66 20.29
N VAL A 43 8.61 -18.09 20.25
CA VAL A 43 7.66 -17.61 19.24
C VAL A 43 7.41 -16.10 19.37
N THR A 44 7.27 -15.61 20.61
CA THR A 44 7.05 -14.17 20.83
C THR A 44 8.28 -13.34 20.47
N ALA A 45 9.48 -13.78 20.82
CA ALA A 45 10.71 -13.10 20.47
C ALA A 45 10.99 -13.17 18.95
N PHE A 46 10.67 -14.32 18.32
CA PHE A 46 10.72 -14.44 16.86
C PHE A 46 9.82 -13.41 16.20
N LEU A 47 8.54 -13.32 16.58
CA LEU A 47 7.60 -12.36 16.02
C LEU A 47 8.04 -10.90 16.28
N ALA A 48 8.50 -10.59 17.49
CA ALA A 48 8.97 -9.25 17.86
C ALA A 48 10.23 -8.83 17.07
N ALA A 49 11.09 -9.79 16.67
CA ALA A 49 12.28 -9.54 15.89
C ALA A 49 12.01 -9.59 14.38
N ALA A 50 11.15 -10.49 13.91
CA ALA A 50 10.84 -10.67 12.49
C ALA A 50 10.01 -9.51 11.93
N PHE A 51 9.10 -8.95 12.73
CA PHE A 51 8.19 -7.88 12.30
C PHE A 51 8.92 -6.64 11.75
N PRO A 52 9.82 -5.95 12.51
CA PRO A 52 10.50 -4.76 11.99
C PRO A 52 11.39 -5.08 10.78
N ARG A 53 11.98 -6.29 10.73
CA ARG A 53 12.77 -6.74 9.58
C ARG A 53 11.93 -6.97 8.34
N ALA A 54 10.74 -7.54 8.49
CA ALA A 54 9.80 -7.72 7.38
C ALA A 54 9.36 -6.36 6.82
N VAL A 55 9.12 -5.37 7.70
CA VAL A 55 8.82 -3.98 7.29
C VAL A 55 9.95 -3.40 6.45
N ASP A 56 11.18 -3.39 6.96
CA ASP A 56 12.36 -2.89 6.22
C ASP A 56 12.53 -3.59 4.85
N THR A 57 12.23 -4.89 4.79
CA THR A 57 12.39 -5.70 3.58
C THR A 57 11.34 -5.34 2.51
N TYR A 58 10.06 -5.25 2.86
CA TYR A 58 9.03 -4.93 1.87
C TYR A 58 9.11 -3.47 1.44
N GLU A 59 9.44 -2.52 2.35
CA GLU A 59 9.67 -1.13 2.00
C GLU A 59 10.81 -0.99 0.98
N SER A 60 11.94 -1.68 1.21
CA SER A 60 13.07 -1.66 0.26
C SER A 60 12.73 -2.33 -1.08
N LYS A 61 11.94 -3.41 -1.08
CA LYS A 61 11.43 -4.04 -2.31
C LYS A 61 10.48 -3.11 -3.06
N GLY A 62 9.60 -2.40 -2.34
CA GLY A 62 8.69 -1.41 -2.91
C GLY A 62 9.45 -0.29 -3.60
N LEU A 63 10.43 0.32 -2.93
CA LEU A 63 11.27 1.38 -3.50
C LEU A 63 11.94 0.95 -4.81
N ARG A 64 12.55 -0.25 -4.81
CA ARG A 64 13.22 -0.78 -6.01
C ARG A 64 12.23 -1.04 -7.14
N HIS A 65 11.06 -1.57 -6.82
CA HIS A 65 10.00 -1.82 -7.79
C HIS A 65 9.51 -0.53 -8.42
N ASP A 66 9.20 0.49 -7.59
CA ASP A 66 8.70 1.78 -8.06
C ASP A 66 9.72 2.46 -8.99
N LEU A 67 11.01 2.42 -8.64
CA LEU A 67 12.08 2.96 -9.49
C LEU A 67 12.29 2.20 -10.81
N VAL A 68 12.06 0.89 -10.83
CA VAL A 68 12.22 0.05 -12.05
C VAL A 68 11.01 0.17 -12.99
N VAL A 69 9.80 0.28 -12.43
CA VAL A 69 8.55 0.34 -13.20
C VAL A 69 8.23 1.76 -13.68
N GLU A 70 8.72 2.79 -12.99
CA GLU A 70 8.47 4.18 -13.37
C GLU A 70 9.05 4.49 -14.76
N ASP A 71 8.39 5.41 -15.48
CA ASP A 71 8.90 5.89 -16.79
C ASP A 71 10.34 6.42 -16.61
N PRO A 72 11.32 5.90 -17.36
CA PRO A 72 12.71 6.38 -17.29
C PRO A 72 12.88 7.89 -17.41
N ARG A 73 11.94 8.59 -18.05
CA ARG A 73 11.94 10.07 -18.11
C ARG A 73 11.92 10.73 -16.74
N ARG A 74 11.32 10.07 -15.74
CA ARG A 74 11.21 10.59 -14.38
C ARG A 74 12.34 10.13 -13.47
N SER A 75 12.91 8.95 -13.74
CA SER A 75 13.94 8.36 -12.87
C SER A 75 15.37 8.69 -13.29
N VAL A 76 15.61 8.92 -14.59
CA VAL A 76 16.94 9.23 -15.13
C VAL A 76 17.33 10.69 -14.81
N LEU A 77 18.59 10.89 -14.46
CA LEU A 77 19.18 12.22 -14.31
C LEU A 77 19.80 12.63 -15.64
N GLU A 78 19.32 13.71 -16.26
CA GLU A 78 19.87 14.24 -17.50
C GLU A 78 20.67 15.52 -17.22
N LEU A 79 21.96 15.45 -17.47
CA LEU A 79 22.86 16.60 -17.45
C LEU A 79 23.01 17.11 -18.89
N THR A 80 22.65 18.36 -19.13
CA THR A 80 22.82 19.01 -20.43
C THR A 80 23.71 20.23 -20.31
N ALA A 81 24.39 20.59 -21.38
CA ALA A 81 25.20 21.79 -21.43
C ALA A 81 25.14 22.38 -22.84
N PRO A 82 25.13 23.71 -23.00
CA PRO A 82 25.26 24.30 -24.32
C PRO A 82 26.61 23.94 -24.95
N PRO A 83 26.68 23.72 -26.26
CA PRO A 83 27.94 23.48 -26.95
C PRO A 83 28.83 24.72 -26.85
N PRO A 84 30.16 24.59 -26.95
CA PRO A 84 31.06 25.73 -26.92
C PRO A 84 30.74 26.72 -28.06
N ALA A 85 30.28 27.93 -27.68
CA ALA A 85 29.91 28.97 -28.64
C ALA A 85 31.12 29.78 -29.15
N LEU A 86 32.16 29.87 -28.32
CA LEU A 86 33.37 30.66 -28.59
C LEU A 86 34.58 29.70 -28.80
N GLY A 87 35.50 30.13 -29.60
CA GLY A 87 36.75 29.40 -29.85
C GLY A 87 36.97 29.02 -31.33
N VAL A 88 38.16 28.53 -31.61
CA VAL A 88 38.55 28.03 -32.93
C VAL A 88 37.68 26.79 -33.26
N GLU A 89 37.29 26.68 -34.53
CA GLU A 89 36.40 25.59 -34.98
C GLU A 89 36.91 24.20 -34.56
N ALA A 90 38.20 23.93 -34.72
CA ALA A 90 38.82 22.66 -34.31
C ALA A 90 38.65 22.36 -32.83
N ALA A 91 38.70 23.38 -31.94
CA ALA A 91 38.50 23.22 -30.51
C ALA A 91 37.01 22.94 -30.17
N ARG A 92 36.08 23.59 -30.87
CA ARG A 92 34.65 23.36 -30.74
C ARG A 92 34.27 21.95 -31.18
N ALA A 93 34.83 21.50 -32.34
CA ALA A 93 34.66 20.14 -32.83
C ALA A 93 35.25 19.12 -31.85
N ALA A 94 36.45 19.36 -31.32
CA ALA A 94 37.09 18.47 -30.35
C ALA A 94 36.29 18.27 -29.05
N ALA A 95 35.66 19.34 -28.57
CA ALA A 95 34.87 19.29 -27.31
C ALA A 95 33.63 18.40 -27.38
N VAL A 96 33.09 18.13 -28.55
CA VAL A 96 31.89 17.32 -28.76
C VAL A 96 32.19 15.93 -29.32
N ARG A 97 33.43 15.55 -29.52
CA ARG A 97 33.81 14.20 -29.93
C ARG A 97 33.53 13.15 -28.87
N GLU A 98 33.36 11.91 -29.30
CA GLU A 98 33.10 10.79 -28.40
C GLU A 98 34.09 10.71 -27.24
N THR A 99 35.37 10.87 -27.52
CA THR A 99 36.45 10.81 -26.52
C THR A 99 36.30 11.87 -25.42
N ALA A 100 35.91 13.10 -25.78
CA ALA A 100 35.71 14.22 -24.83
C ALA A 100 34.42 14.02 -24.01
N LEU A 101 33.31 13.75 -24.68
CA LEU A 101 32.03 13.51 -24.00
C LEU A 101 32.11 12.27 -23.08
N GLY A 102 32.76 11.19 -23.55
CA GLY A 102 32.95 9.97 -22.75
C GLY A 102 33.91 10.20 -21.56
N ALA A 103 34.90 11.08 -21.66
CA ALA A 103 35.75 11.44 -20.53
C ALA A 103 34.97 12.19 -19.45
N VAL A 104 34.08 13.11 -19.83
CA VAL A 104 33.18 13.81 -18.91
C VAL A 104 32.23 12.79 -18.28
N HIS A 105 31.61 11.90 -19.08
CA HIS A 105 30.69 10.89 -18.60
C HIS A 105 31.30 10.00 -17.51
N ARG A 106 32.51 9.48 -17.75
CA ARG A 106 33.23 8.66 -16.74
C ARG A 106 33.49 9.42 -15.45
N LYS A 107 33.89 10.72 -15.54
CA LYS A 107 34.12 11.55 -14.35
C LYS A 107 32.82 11.86 -13.60
N VAL A 108 31.75 12.12 -14.33
CA VAL A 108 30.41 12.33 -13.74
C VAL A 108 29.96 11.09 -12.97
N LEU A 109 30.03 9.89 -13.60
CA LEU A 109 29.65 8.64 -12.93
C LEU A 109 30.50 8.36 -11.69
N ALA A 110 31.81 8.61 -11.76
CA ALA A 110 32.71 8.42 -10.62
C ALA A 110 32.50 9.45 -9.49
N GLY A 111 31.98 10.63 -9.81
CA GLY A 111 31.75 11.74 -8.88
C GLY A 111 30.34 11.78 -8.25
N LEU A 112 29.46 10.81 -8.54
CA LEU A 112 28.12 10.79 -7.98
C LEU A 112 28.17 10.62 -6.45
N PRO A 113 27.39 11.42 -5.69
CA PRO A 113 27.36 11.32 -4.23
C PRO A 113 26.56 10.09 -3.79
N GLU A 114 27.08 9.29 -2.86
CA GLU A 114 26.29 8.20 -2.28
C GLU A 114 25.02 8.70 -1.54
N PRO A 115 23.87 8.04 -1.70
CA PRO A 115 23.66 6.71 -2.28
C PRO A 115 23.26 6.69 -3.76
N VAL A 116 23.40 7.81 -4.51
CA VAL A 116 23.11 7.84 -5.95
C VAL A 116 24.13 6.96 -6.69
N ARG A 117 23.69 5.87 -7.27
CA ARG A 117 24.51 4.95 -8.08
C ARG A 117 23.96 4.89 -9.48
N ALA A 118 24.84 4.80 -10.46
CA ALA A 118 24.47 4.69 -11.85
C ALA A 118 24.60 3.26 -12.37
N ASP A 119 23.63 2.84 -13.18
CA ASP A 119 23.77 1.71 -14.09
C ASP A 119 24.55 2.20 -15.32
N ALA A 120 25.82 1.87 -15.38
CA ALA A 120 26.71 2.28 -16.46
C ALA A 120 26.28 1.73 -17.83
N PHE A 121 25.58 0.58 -17.87
CA PHE A 121 25.10 -0.01 -19.13
C PHE A 121 23.90 0.76 -19.67
N GLN A 122 22.98 1.21 -18.79
CA GLN A 122 21.79 1.96 -19.21
C GLN A 122 22.04 3.48 -19.34
N SER A 123 23.17 3.96 -18.84
CA SER A 123 23.57 5.35 -18.96
C SER A 123 24.17 5.64 -20.34
N SER A 124 23.94 6.83 -20.87
CA SER A 124 24.36 7.20 -22.22
C SER A 124 24.80 8.66 -22.28
N TYR A 125 25.57 8.99 -23.31
CA TYR A 125 25.98 10.37 -23.61
C TYR A 125 26.02 10.59 -25.10
N GLY A 126 26.00 11.84 -25.52
CA GLY A 126 26.04 12.19 -26.93
C GLY A 126 25.68 13.66 -27.17
N ILE A 127 25.34 13.95 -28.42
CA ILE A 127 24.68 15.21 -28.81
C ILE A 127 23.36 14.91 -29.45
N ARG A 128 22.38 15.78 -29.22
CA ARG A 128 21.07 15.73 -29.90
C ARG A 128 20.69 17.11 -30.42
N THR A 129 19.87 17.16 -31.47
CA THR A 129 19.20 18.40 -31.84
C THR A 129 17.94 18.56 -31.02
N THR A 130 17.78 19.67 -30.31
CA THR A 130 16.62 19.97 -29.47
C THR A 130 15.44 20.50 -30.29
N GLU A 131 15.74 21.19 -31.42
CA GLU A 131 14.73 21.66 -32.34
C GLU A 131 14.63 20.68 -33.54
N PRO A 132 13.45 20.12 -33.81
CA PRO A 132 13.24 19.25 -34.95
C PRO A 132 13.34 20.01 -36.27
N ILE A 133 14.10 19.51 -37.22
CA ILE A 133 14.39 20.12 -38.51
C ILE A 133 13.41 19.54 -39.58
N ALA A 134 12.75 20.39 -40.36
CA ALA A 134 11.87 19.96 -41.44
C ALA A 134 12.67 19.26 -42.55
N ALA A 135 12.18 18.09 -42.99
CA ALA A 135 12.76 17.33 -44.12
C ALA A 135 11.93 17.57 -45.40
N GLY A 136 12.60 18.23 -46.38
CA GLY A 136 11.90 18.70 -47.61
C GLY A 136 11.78 17.64 -48.72
N GLU A 137 12.25 16.41 -48.53
CA GLU A 137 12.24 15.35 -49.53
C GLU A 137 10.81 14.95 -49.89
N LYS A 138 10.46 15.07 -51.20
CA LYS A 138 9.12 14.84 -51.72
C LYS A 138 8.59 13.41 -51.53
N TRP A 139 9.49 12.44 -51.36
CA TRP A 139 9.13 11.04 -51.18
C TRP A 139 8.78 10.68 -49.71
N LEU A 140 9.04 11.55 -48.76
CA LEU A 140 8.64 11.33 -47.36
C LEU A 140 7.12 11.47 -47.21
N PRO A 141 6.47 10.69 -46.33
CA PRO A 141 5.02 10.75 -46.11
C PRO A 141 4.63 12.06 -45.43
N ARG A 142 3.66 12.72 -46.01
CA ARG A 142 3.13 14.02 -45.58
C ARG A 142 1.64 13.92 -45.29
N PRO A 143 1.25 13.37 -44.13
CA PRO A 143 -0.12 13.39 -43.71
C PRO A 143 -0.56 14.88 -43.64
N TYR A 144 -1.71 15.20 -44.20
CA TYR A 144 -2.21 16.58 -44.31
C TYR A 144 -1.29 17.58 -45.07
N GLY A 145 -0.36 17.11 -45.91
CA GLY A 145 0.54 17.95 -46.68
C GLY A 145 1.69 18.63 -45.95
N LEU A 146 1.88 18.33 -44.65
CA LEU A 146 2.95 18.89 -43.83
C LEU A 146 4.23 18.06 -43.90
N ASP A 147 5.37 18.76 -44.02
CA ASP A 147 6.68 18.11 -44.02
C ASP A 147 6.96 17.42 -42.66
N PRO A 148 7.52 16.20 -42.71
CA PRO A 148 8.01 15.53 -41.48
C PRO A 148 9.16 16.32 -40.91
N LYS A 149 9.30 16.33 -39.58
CA LYS A 149 10.39 16.94 -38.84
C LYS A 149 11.28 15.87 -38.24
N LEU A 150 12.59 16.03 -38.38
CA LEU A 150 13.58 15.06 -37.93
C LEU A 150 14.47 15.67 -36.84
N THR A 151 14.77 14.86 -35.83
CA THR A 151 15.79 15.11 -34.84
C THR A 151 16.99 14.21 -35.11
N TYR A 152 18.19 14.65 -34.72
CA TYR A 152 19.44 13.94 -34.95
C TYR A 152 20.10 13.71 -33.61
N ALA A 153 20.56 12.50 -33.34
CA ALA A 153 21.24 12.16 -32.10
C ALA A 153 22.45 11.27 -32.33
N THR A 154 23.48 11.42 -31.52
CA THR A 154 24.68 10.58 -31.53
C THR A 154 24.78 9.78 -30.23
N PRO A 155 23.90 8.79 -29.99
CA PRO A 155 23.91 8.03 -28.74
C PRO A 155 25.17 7.16 -28.64
N SER A 156 25.82 7.16 -27.47
CA SER A 156 26.97 6.29 -27.21
C SER A 156 26.57 4.80 -27.23
N ALA A 157 27.46 3.92 -27.57
CA ALA A 157 27.32 2.46 -27.49
C ALA A 157 26.09 1.86 -28.22
N LEU A 158 25.57 2.49 -29.27
CA LEU A 158 24.40 2.02 -30.02
C LEU A 158 24.43 0.51 -30.39
N PRO A 159 25.55 -0.09 -30.83
CA PRO A 159 25.62 -1.53 -31.16
C PRO A 159 25.41 -2.45 -29.94
N ALA A 160 25.69 -1.98 -28.73
CA ALA A 160 25.42 -2.75 -27.51
C ALA A 160 23.93 -2.83 -27.20
N HIS A 161 23.15 -1.79 -27.54
CA HIS A 161 21.72 -1.65 -27.21
C HIS A 161 20.76 -1.99 -28.35
N ALA A 162 21.27 -2.16 -29.57
CA ALA A 162 20.47 -2.49 -30.75
C ALA A 162 20.98 -3.73 -31.47
N THR A 163 20.10 -4.34 -32.28
CA THR A 163 20.47 -5.38 -33.28
C THR A 163 20.31 -4.79 -34.65
N LEU A 164 21.31 -4.98 -35.52
CA LEU A 164 21.22 -4.61 -36.93
C LEU A 164 20.25 -5.57 -37.65
N ARG A 165 19.27 -5.02 -38.35
CA ARG A 165 18.28 -5.78 -39.11
C ARG A 165 18.56 -5.78 -40.59
N ASP A 166 18.99 -4.64 -41.12
CA ASP A 166 19.31 -4.48 -42.52
C ASP A 166 20.44 -3.45 -42.70
N GLY A 167 21.25 -3.62 -43.73
CA GLY A 167 22.37 -2.73 -44.04
C GLY A 167 23.63 -2.91 -43.18
N ALA A 168 24.27 -1.85 -42.84
CA ALA A 168 25.50 -1.79 -42.03
C ALA A 168 25.39 -0.75 -40.92
N TRP A 169 26.19 -0.94 -39.86
CA TRP A 169 26.29 0.10 -38.80
C TRP A 169 26.82 1.39 -39.42
N PRO A 170 26.29 2.57 -39.04
CA PRO A 170 26.79 3.85 -39.51
C PRO A 170 28.22 4.04 -38.96
N THR A 171 29.11 4.40 -39.85
CA THR A 171 30.53 4.61 -39.58
C THR A 171 30.97 6.01 -40.03
N VAL A 172 32.09 6.43 -39.51
CA VAL A 172 32.73 7.68 -39.94
C VAL A 172 33.94 7.35 -40.82
N HIS A 173 33.97 7.93 -42.00
CA HIS A 173 35.11 7.81 -42.92
C HIS A 173 35.98 9.05 -42.85
N GLY A 174 37.08 8.96 -42.12
CA GLY A 174 37.98 10.13 -41.88
C GLY A 174 37.56 11.00 -40.69
N GLU A 175 38.20 12.18 -40.57
CA GLU A 175 37.87 13.12 -39.49
C GLU A 175 36.68 14.02 -39.85
N VAL A 176 35.56 13.89 -39.07
CA VAL A 176 34.39 14.74 -39.26
C VAL A 176 34.63 16.08 -38.58
N THR A 177 34.41 17.18 -39.34
CA THR A 177 34.48 18.58 -38.89
C THR A 177 33.07 19.20 -38.88
N THR A 178 32.94 20.42 -38.43
CA THR A 178 31.69 21.19 -38.50
C THR A 178 31.24 21.51 -39.93
N THR A 179 32.17 21.45 -40.89
CA THR A 179 31.93 21.69 -42.33
C THR A 179 31.69 20.40 -43.11
N ALA A 180 31.51 19.27 -42.45
CA ALA A 180 31.21 18.00 -43.12
C ALA A 180 29.91 18.09 -43.90
N THR A 181 29.93 17.63 -45.16
CA THR A 181 28.76 17.65 -46.07
C THR A 181 28.02 16.32 -46.11
N LYS A 182 28.62 15.23 -45.60
CA LYS A 182 28.02 13.89 -45.63
C LYS A 182 28.29 13.15 -44.33
N VAL A 183 27.26 12.50 -43.80
CA VAL A 183 27.31 11.61 -42.64
C VAL A 183 26.39 10.41 -42.82
N GLU A 184 26.71 9.33 -42.12
CA GLU A 184 25.88 8.14 -42.09
C GLU A 184 24.97 8.11 -40.87
N ALA A 185 23.80 7.47 -41.01
CA ALA A 185 22.87 7.29 -39.90
C ALA A 185 22.18 5.90 -39.95
N ALA A 186 21.76 5.43 -38.78
CA ALA A 186 20.83 4.34 -38.62
C ALA A 186 19.46 4.86 -38.24
N VAL A 187 18.42 4.06 -38.51
CA VAL A 187 17.05 4.30 -38.08
C VAL A 187 16.47 3.01 -37.47
N THR A 188 15.49 3.15 -36.61
CA THR A 188 14.76 1.97 -36.10
C THR A 188 13.81 1.41 -37.16
N GLU A 189 13.45 0.12 -37.02
CA GLU A 189 12.45 -0.52 -37.90
C GLU A 189 11.12 0.25 -37.91
N GLU A 190 10.67 0.74 -36.77
CA GLU A 190 9.43 1.52 -36.64
C GLU A 190 9.52 2.86 -37.41
N THR A 191 10.65 3.56 -37.28
CA THR A 191 10.93 4.80 -38.03
C THR A 191 11.04 4.54 -39.53
N ALA A 192 11.78 3.49 -39.93
CA ALA A 192 11.91 3.11 -41.32
C ALA A 192 10.55 2.79 -41.98
N LYS A 193 9.71 2.06 -41.27
CA LYS A 193 8.35 1.70 -41.74
C LYS A 193 7.44 2.93 -41.82
N ALA A 194 7.43 3.80 -40.82
CA ALA A 194 6.53 4.96 -40.78
C ALA A 194 6.88 6.02 -41.83
N LEU A 195 8.18 6.24 -42.05
CA LEU A 195 8.67 7.26 -42.98
C LEU A 195 9.05 6.69 -44.37
N GLY A 196 8.92 5.39 -44.61
CA GLY A 196 9.29 4.77 -45.88
C GLY A 196 10.80 4.78 -46.15
N LEU A 197 11.64 4.85 -45.10
CA LEU A 197 13.10 4.91 -45.21
C LEU A 197 13.68 3.52 -45.56
N LYS A 198 14.68 3.49 -46.43
CA LYS A 198 15.41 2.27 -46.85
C LYS A 198 16.90 2.51 -46.70
N VAL A 199 17.69 1.45 -46.63
CA VAL A 199 19.15 1.52 -46.72
C VAL A 199 19.52 2.21 -48.06
N GLY A 200 20.32 3.26 -47.97
CA GLY A 200 20.69 4.10 -49.11
C GLY A 200 19.88 5.39 -49.27
N SER A 201 18.74 5.56 -48.54
CA SER A 201 17.98 6.80 -48.53
C SER A 201 18.86 7.98 -48.04
N THR A 202 18.71 9.15 -48.67
CA THR A 202 19.45 10.37 -48.30
C THR A 202 18.50 11.50 -47.95
N ILE A 203 18.84 12.25 -46.89
CA ILE A 203 18.10 13.39 -46.40
C ILE A 203 19.04 14.59 -46.30
N ALA A 204 18.59 15.73 -46.84
CA ALA A 204 19.36 16.99 -46.81
C ALA A 204 18.95 17.81 -45.57
N VAL A 205 19.90 18.06 -44.69
CA VAL A 205 19.69 18.82 -43.45
C VAL A 205 20.18 20.26 -43.63
N PRO A 206 19.33 21.26 -43.43
CA PRO A 206 19.75 22.65 -43.50
C PRO A 206 20.86 22.95 -42.48
N THR A 207 21.92 23.59 -42.91
CA THR A 207 23.01 24.07 -42.07
C THR A 207 23.03 25.61 -42.04
N ARG A 208 23.84 26.17 -41.15
CA ARG A 208 24.13 27.62 -41.11
C ARG A 208 25.09 28.05 -42.19
N GLY A 209 25.69 27.08 -42.92
CA GLY A 209 26.55 27.31 -44.05
C GLY A 209 25.80 27.27 -45.38
N GLU A 210 26.53 27.40 -46.52
CA GLU A 210 25.93 27.39 -47.85
C GLU A 210 25.49 25.96 -48.29
N GLU A 211 26.23 24.93 -47.86
CA GLU A 211 25.96 23.55 -48.28
C GLU A 211 25.17 22.77 -47.20
N PRO A 212 24.08 22.05 -47.57
CA PRO A 212 23.35 21.23 -46.65
C PRO A 212 24.16 19.98 -46.26
N LEU A 213 23.97 19.52 -45.03
CA LEU A 213 24.51 18.24 -44.55
C LEU A 213 23.63 17.07 -45.11
N THR A 214 24.22 16.22 -45.93
CA THR A 214 23.56 15.03 -46.46
C THR A 214 23.70 13.86 -45.49
N VAL A 215 22.59 13.42 -44.91
CA VAL A 215 22.52 12.23 -44.03
C VAL A 215 22.08 11.02 -44.87
N ARG A 216 22.92 10.00 -44.93
CA ARG A 216 22.64 8.74 -45.63
C ARG A 216 22.27 7.66 -44.64
N ILE A 217 21.17 7.01 -44.87
CA ILE A 217 20.74 5.84 -44.06
C ILE A 217 21.56 4.64 -44.49
N THR A 218 22.37 4.09 -43.60
CA THR A 218 23.19 2.90 -43.86
C THR A 218 22.71 1.66 -43.15
N GLY A 219 21.94 1.82 -42.03
CA GLY A 219 21.44 0.69 -41.29
C GLY A 219 20.01 0.87 -40.72
N ILE A 220 19.32 -0.24 -40.66
CA ILE A 220 18.04 -0.34 -39.92
C ILE A 220 18.26 -1.22 -38.72
N VAL A 221 17.90 -0.70 -37.52
CA VAL A 221 18.19 -1.33 -36.22
C VAL A 221 16.91 -1.62 -35.43
N ALA A 222 16.95 -2.64 -34.57
CA ALA A 222 15.90 -2.93 -33.62
C ALA A 222 16.45 -2.84 -32.17
N PRO A 223 15.77 -2.19 -31.25
CA PRO A 223 16.14 -2.15 -29.83
C PRO A 223 16.19 -3.54 -29.22
N LYS A 224 17.25 -3.90 -28.48
CA LYS A 224 17.33 -5.16 -27.72
C LYS A 224 16.38 -5.16 -26.52
N LEU A 225 16.31 -4.06 -25.81
CA LEU A 225 15.45 -3.87 -24.62
C LEU A 225 14.67 -2.55 -24.77
N PRO A 226 13.53 -2.57 -25.48
CA PRO A 226 12.78 -1.34 -25.81
C PRO A 226 12.30 -0.54 -24.59
N GLY A 227 12.03 -1.23 -23.45
CA GLY A 227 11.58 -0.61 -22.20
C GLY A 227 12.70 -0.09 -21.27
N ALA A 228 13.98 -0.38 -21.60
CA ALA A 228 15.09 0.06 -20.76
C ALA A 228 15.36 1.57 -20.89
N ALA A 229 16.03 2.15 -19.89
CA ALA A 229 16.25 3.61 -19.78
C ALA A 229 16.95 4.20 -21.01
N TYR A 230 17.89 3.47 -21.59
CA TYR A 230 18.60 3.90 -22.82
C TYR A 230 17.65 4.30 -23.96
N TRP A 231 16.55 3.53 -24.18
CA TRP A 231 15.60 3.77 -25.27
C TRP A 231 14.36 4.54 -24.83
N SER A 232 13.92 4.34 -23.58
CA SER A 232 12.62 4.86 -23.10
C SER A 232 12.69 6.29 -22.61
N PHE A 233 13.87 6.79 -22.25
CA PHE A 233 14.04 8.19 -21.83
C PHE A 233 13.62 9.15 -22.95
N GLU A 234 14.03 8.89 -24.19
CA GLU A 234 13.63 9.67 -25.37
C GLU A 234 12.96 8.76 -26.40
N ARG A 235 11.63 8.71 -26.37
CA ARG A 235 10.84 7.80 -27.20
C ARG A 235 11.08 7.98 -28.68
N LEU A 236 11.40 9.21 -29.13
CA LEU A 236 11.66 9.51 -30.54
C LEU A 236 12.86 8.74 -31.10
N LEU A 237 13.86 8.40 -30.26
CA LEU A 237 14.99 7.58 -30.70
C LEU A 237 14.54 6.19 -31.17
N ARG A 238 13.41 5.69 -30.66
CA ARG A 238 12.87 4.36 -30.96
C ARG A 238 11.68 4.40 -31.90
N THR A 239 10.69 5.24 -31.62
CA THR A 239 9.37 5.23 -32.27
C THR A 239 9.05 6.63 -32.79
N PRO A 240 8.73 6.78 -34.09
CA PRO A 240 8.27 8.06 -34.61
C PRO A 240 6.91 8.40 -34.01
N ALA A 241 6.60 9.71 -33.93
CA ALA A 241 5.34 10.20 -33.41
C ALA A 241 4.62 11.04 -34.46
N LEU A 242 3.29 10.93 -34.49
CA LEU A 242 2.43 11.83 -35.25
C LEU A 242 1.94 12.95 -34.32
N VAL A 243 2.41 14.18 -34.58
CA VAL A 243 2.21 15.31 -33.66
C VAL A 243 1.24 16.33 -34.29
N PRO A 244 0.22 16.84 -33.55
CA PRO A 244 -0.69 17.86 -34.05
C PRO A 244 -0.01 19.21 -34.11
N THR A 245 -0.40 20.04 -35.10
CA THR A 245 -0.03 21.44 -35.12
C THR A 245 -0.81 22.22 -34.06
N SER A 246 -0.20 23.23 -33.45
CA SER A 246 -0.86 24.12 -32.48
C SER A 246 -1.70 25.24 -33.15
N SER A 247 -2.45 24.93 -34.21
CA SER A 247 -3.25 25.95 -34.95
C SER A 247 -4.65 26.08 -34.34
N LYS A 248 -5.26 27.25 -34.48
CA LYS A 248 -6.66 27.57 -34.08
C LYS A 248 -7.75 26.84 -34.88
N GLY A 249 -7.36 25.83 -35.70
CA GLY A 249 -8.26 25.03 -36.54
C GLY A 249 -8.22 23.54 -36.18
N PRO A 250 -8.88 22.68 -37.00
CA PRO A 250 -8.74 21.25 -36.84
C PRO A 250 -7.26 20.88 -36.83
N PRO A 251 -6.80 20.03 -35.89
CA PRO A 251 -5.39 19.68 -35.77
C PRO A 251 -4.90 19.00 -37.05
N LEU A 252 -3.88 19.59 -37.68
CA LEU A 252 -3.16 18.94 -38.77
C LEU A 252 -1.97 18.20 -38.17
N TYR A 253 -1.70 17.01 -38.62
CA TYR A 253 -0.66 16.15 -38.06
C TYR A 253 0.55 16.07 -38.99
N TYR A 254 1.74 16.04 -38.38
CA TYR A 254 2.99 15.78 -39.08
C TYR A 254 3.85 14.76 -38.35
N TRP A 255 4.68 14.03 -39.07
CA TRP A 255 5.60 13.08 -38.49
C TRP A 255 6.78 13.77 -37.80
N ILE A 256 7.16 13.26 -36.62
CA ILE A 256 8.43 13.56 -35.98
C ILE A 256 9.17 12.26 -35.70
N ALA A 257 10.48 12.21 -36.02
CA ALA A 257 11.31 11.01 -35.82
C ALA A 257 12.76 11.38 -35.55
N ALA A 258 13.55 10.43 -35.04
CA ALA A 258 14.97 10.61 -34.80
C ALA A 258 15.83 9.76 -35.74
N LEU A 259 16.94 10.31 -36.18
CA LEU A 259 18.01 9.61 -36.88
C LEU A 259 19.22 9.46 -35.95
N LEU A 260 19.80 8.27 -35.96
CA LEU A 260 20.89 7.86 -35.06
C LEU A 260 22.23 7.87 -35.81
N LEU A 261 23.06 8.86 -35.50
CA LEU A 261 24.39 9.01 -36.07
C LEU A 261 25.45 8.30 -35.21
N PRO A 262 26.59 7.93 -35.75
CA PRO A 262 27.71 7.45 -34.95
C PRO A 262 28.24 8.59 -34.06
N PRO A 263 28.77 8.29 -32.87
CA PRO A 263 29.24 9.32 -31.93
C PRO A 263 30.28 10.29 -32.49
N ASP A 264 31.17 9.79 -33.35
CA ASP A 264 32.22 10.60 -34.01
C ASP A 264 31.68 11.55 -35.09
N ALA A 265 30.41 11.41 -35.50
CA ALA A 265 29.75 12.37 -36.38
C ALA A 265 29.18 13.61 -35.62
N ALA A 266 29.31 13.66 -34.33
CA ALA A 266 28.80 14.74 -33.48
C ALA A 266 29.22 16.16 -33.92
N PRO A 267 30.50 16.43 -34.39
CA PRO A 267 30.88 17.75 -34.84
C PRO A 267 30.05 18.29 -36.02
N ALA A 268 29.55 17.41 -36.91
CA ALA A 268 28.74 17.82 -38.04
C ALA A 268 27.38 18.44 -37.58
N LEU A 269 26.85 18.05 -36.43
CA LEU A 269 25.60 18.59 -35.90
C LEU A 269 25.72 20.03 -35.44
N LEU A 270 26.96 20.53 -35.12
CA LEU A 270 27.17 21.91 -34.68
C LEU A 270 26.84 22.95 -35.76
N SER A 271 26.87 22.57 -37.04
CA SER A 271 26.48 23.45 -38.15
C SER A 271 25.00 23.49 -38.47
N THR A 272 24.23 22.52 -37.91
CA THR A 272 22.80 22.40 -38.21
C THR A 272 21.95 23.47 -37.51
N THR A 273 20.76 23.73 -38.02
CA THR A 273 19.81 24.69 -37.46
C THR A 273 19.03 24.16 -36.27
N GLY A 274 19.19 22.88 -35.93
CA GLY A 274 18.37 22.19 -34.92
C GLY A 274 18.82 22.37 -33.47
N ALA A 275 19.59 23.43 -33.14
CA ALA A 275 20.08 23.72 -31.79
C ALA A 275 20.72 22.48 -31.11
N PRO A 276 21.90 22.05 -31.57
CA PRO A 276 22.56 20.86 -31.03
C PRO A 276 22.99 21.06 -29.58
N GLU A 277 22.71 20.06 -28.71
CA GLU A 277 23.00 20.11 -27.28
C GLU A 277 23.68 18.80 -26.82
N PRO A 278 24.86 18.86 -26.20
CA PRO A 278 25.46 17.74 -25.48
C PRO A 278 24.64 17.30 -24.30
N TYR A 279 24.50 15.97 -24.09
CA TYR A 279 23.80 15.40 -22.98
C TYR A 279 24.56 14.23 -22.34
N TRP A 280 24.35 14.03 -21.04
CA TRP A 280 24.80 12.88 -20.26
C TRP A 280 23.62 12.37 -19.45
N ARG A 281 23.12 11.17 -19.78
CA ARG A 281 22.01 10.51 -19.11
C ARG A 281 22.55 9.49 -18.15
N ILE A 282 22.16 9.60 -16.89
CA ILE A 282 22.60 8.76 -15.80
C ILE A 282 21.37 7.97 -15.34
N ALA A 283 21.32 6.69 -15.71
CA ALA A 283 20.26 5.79 -15.25
C ALA A 283 20.58 5.34 -13.82
N PRO A 284 19.67 5.49 -12.83
CA PRO A 284 19.94 5.08 -11.46
C PRO A 284 19.94 3.54 -11.33
N ASP A 285 20.93 3.00 -10.61
CA ASP A 285 20.93 1.59 -10.17
C ASP A 285 20.08 1.44 -8.90
N ALA A 286 18.85 0.97 -9.06
CA ALA A 286 17.93 0.72 -7.96
C ALA A 286 18.24 -0.58 -7.18
N SER A 287 19.09 -1.48 -7.70
CA SER A 287 19.23 -2.86 -7.19
C SER A 287 19.66 -2.95 -5.72
N ARG A 288 20.45 -2.00 -5.26
CA ARG A 288 21.02 -1.96 -3.90
C ARG A 288 20.41 -0.90 -2.99
N LEU A 289 19.51 -0.06 -3.51
CA LEU A 289 18.85 0.96 -2.72
C LEU A 289 17.97 0.34 -1.63
N THR A 290 18.00 0.96 -0.45
CA THR A 290 17.18 0.57 0.69
C THR A 290 16.24 1.72 1.09
N ALA A 291 15.09 1.38 1.66
CA ALA A 291 14.12 2.37 2.15
C ALA A 291 14.70 3.34 3.19
N LEU A 292 15.80 2.95 3.85
CA LEU A 292 16.48 3.76 4.85
C LEU A 292 17.30 4.91 4.27
N GLU A 293 17.62 4.80 2.99
CA GLU A 293 18.46 5.77 2.28
C GLU A 293 17.65 6.82 1.53
N VAL A 294 16.30 6.71 1.53
CA VAL A 294 15.40 7.60 0.76
C VAL A 294 15.61 9.06 1.09
N ASP A 295 15.68 9.44 2.36
CA ASP A 295 15.88 10.85 2.76
C ASP A 295 17.24 11.38 2.32
N ARG A 296 18.28 10.54 2.41
CA ARG A 296 19.62 10.89 1.90
C ARG A 296 19.61 11.00 0.39
N LEU A 297 18.97 10.05 -0.30
CA LEU A 297 18.85 10.06 -1.76
C LEU A 297 18.15 11.34 -2.23
N ARG A 298 17.02 11.71 -1.63
CA ARG A 298 16.29 12.95 -1.93
C ARG A 298 17.18 14.20 -1.72
N SER A 299 17.86 14.27 -0.58
CA SER A 299 18.78 15.39 -0.30
C SER A 299 19.93 15.47 -1.30
N ARG A 300 20.46 14.32 -1.76
CA ARG A 300 21.54 14.29 -2.77
C ARG A 300 21.04 14.67 -4.16
N VAL A 301 19.85 14.20 -4.55
CA VAL A 301 19.21 14.59 -5.81
C VAL A 301 18.96 16.10 -5.84
N ALA A 302 18.37 16.68 -4.80
CA ALA A 302 18.19 18.13 -4.71
C ALA A 302 19.53 18.91 -4.76
N SER A 303 20.59 18.36 -4.17
CA SER A 303 21.93 18.97 -4.26
C SER A 303 22.54 18.88 -5.65
N LEU A 304 22.23 17.83 -6.41
CA LEU A 304 22.65 17.67 -7.81
C LEU A 304 21.89 18.63 -8.75
N GLU A 305 20.63 18.96 -8.46
CA GLU A 305 19.81 19.87 -9.28
C GLU A 305 20.14 21.36 -9.03
N SER A 306 20.31 21.73 -7.77
CA SER A 306 20.44 23.16 -7.40
C SER A 306 21.44 23.47 -6.30
N GLY A 307 22.22 22.47 -5.84
CA GLY A 307 23.13 22.61 -4.70
C GLY A 307 24.62 22.50 -5.03
N PRO A 308 25.46 22.25 -4.02
CA PRO A 308 26.93 22.16 -4.17
C PRO A 308 27.40 21.07 -5.12
N GLU A 309 26.63 19.96 -5.26
CA GLU A 309 27.00 18.88 -6.17
C GLU A 309 26.83 19.31 -7.64
N LEU A 310 25.87 20.18 -7.97
CA LEU A 310 25.73 20.77 -9.31
C LEU A 310 26.99 21.59 -9.69
N LEU A 311 27.58 22.30 -8.73
CA LEU A 311 28.81 23.07 -9.01
C LEU A 311 29.96 22.14 -9.43
N LYS A 312 30.07 20.95 -8.86
CA LYS A 312 31.07 19.96 -9.28
C LYS A 312 30.80 19.44 -10.70
N LEU A 313 29.52 19.20 -11.04
CA LEU A 313 29.12 18.81 -12.39
C LEU A 313 29.41 19.93 -13.43
N ARG A 314 29.13 21.17 -13.06
CA ARG A 314 29.46 22.34 -13.90
C ARG A 314 30.95 22.48 -14.14
N ALA A 315 31.79 22.13 -13.17
CA ALA A 315 33.26 22.13 -13.37
C ALA A 315 33.73 21.07 -14.38
N LEU A 316 32.92 20.00 -14.60
CA LEU A 316 33.22 18.91 -15.55
C LEU A 316 32.60 19.16 -16.93
N ALA A 317 31.33 19.54 -16.99
CA ALA A 317 30.54 19.65 -18.22
C ALA A 317 30.43 21.08 -18.77
N GLY A 318 30.84 22.09 -17.98
CA GLY A 318 30.74 23.50 -18.34
C GLY A 318 29.89 24.32 -17.37
N PRO A 319 30.16 25.63 -17.24
CA PRO A 319 29.55 26.50 -16.23
C PRO A 319 28.04 26.67 -16.39
N ALA A 320 27.52 26.52 -17.62
CA ALA A 320 26.09 26.61 -17.93
C ALA A 320 25.39 25.25 -17.94
N ALA A 321 26.05 24.17 -17.46
CA ALA A 321 25.43 22.87 -17.38
C ALA A 321 24.27 22.87 -16.36
N THR A 322 23.18 22.19 -16.73
CA THR A 322 21.99 22.01 -15.92
C THR A 322 21.70 20.53 -15.78
N LEU A 323 21.24 20.14 -14.60
CA LEU A 323 20.77 18.78 -14.34
C LEU A 323 19.27 18.81 -14.11
N THR A 324 18.54 17.94 -14.80
CA THR A 324 17.09 17.80 -14.69
C THR A 324 16.73 16.36 -14.39
N THR A 325 15.77 16.16 -13.48
CA THR A 325 15.19 14.85 -13.15
C THR A 325 13.86 15.06 -12.42
N ASP A 326 12.95 14.10 -12.52
CA ASP A 326 11.73 14.07 -11.70
C ASP A 326 11.85 12.99 -10.61
N LEU A 327 13.06 12.55 -10.29
CA LEU A 327 13.30 11.49 -9.29
C LEU A 327 12.82 11.90 -7.89
N ASP A 328 12.88 13.18 -7.57
CA ASP A 328 12.33 13.75 -6.33
C ASP A 328 10.80 13.55 -6.24
N VAL A 329 10.06 13.67 -7.34
CA VAL A 329 8.62 13.42 -7.43
C VAL A 329 8.33 11.93 -7.18
N VAL A 330 9.13 11.04 -7.78
CA VAL A 330 9.00 9.59 -7.57
C VAL A 330 9.24 9.22 -6.11
N LEU A 331 10.31 9.77 -5.51
CA LEU A 331 10.63 9.55 -4.10
C LEU A 331 9.57 10.15 -3.16
N THR A 332 8.98 11.28 -3.51
CA THR A 332 7.90 11.91 -2.74
C THR A 332 6.63 11.05 -2.78
N ARG A 333 6.29 10.48 -3.95
CA ARG A 333 5.17 9.53 -4.08
C ARG A 333 5.41 8.27 -3.23
N TYR A 334 6.63 7.72 -3.28
CA TYR A 334 7.01 6.58 -2.45
C TYR A 334 6.85 6.88 -0.95
N ASP A 335 7.30 8.05 -0.48
CA ASP A 335 7.15 8.45 0.93
C ASP A 335 5.69 8.68 1.33
N ALA A 336 4.87 9.22 0.43
CA ALA A 336 3.44 9.37 0.65
C ALA A 336 2.77 8.00 0.83
N LEU A 337 3.10 7.02 -0.02
CA LEU A 337 2.63 5.64 0.13
C LEU A 337 3.11 5.00 1.44
N ARG A 338 4.40 5.15 1.76
CA ARG A 338 5.00 4.66 3.00
C ARG A 338 4.31 5.24 4.23
N SER A 339 4.04 6.54 4.22
CA SER A 339 3.36 7.24 5.32
C SER A 339 1.89 6.81 5.48
N ALA A 340 1.21 6.44 4.40
CA ALA A 340 -0.15 5.91 4.43
C ALA A 340 -0.20 4.46 4.97
N ILE A 341 0.79 3.62 4.61
CA ILE A 341 0.85 2.22 5.05
C ILE A 341 1.34 2.09 6.51
N SER A 342 2.30 2.92 6.92
CA SER A 342 2.98 2.81 8.22
C SER A 342 2.04 2.79 9.42
N PRO A 343 1.00 3.66 9.56
CA PRO A 343 0.06 3.63 10.68
C PRO A 343 -0.69 2.30 10.75
N VAL A 344 -1.12 1.78 9.61
CA VAL A 344 -1.88 0.53 9.50
C VAL A 344 -1.04 -0.63 10.02
N VAL A 345 0.19 -0.77 9.54
CA VAL A 345 1.14 -1.81 9.96
C VAL A 345 1.52 -1.67 11.44
N THR A 346 1.69 -0.43 11.93
CA THR A 346 2.04 -0.17 13.32
C THR A 346 0.89 -0.53 14.28
N VAL A 347 -0.38 -0.31 13.88
CA VAL A 347 -1.56 -0.77 14.63
C VAL A 347 -1.52 -2.28 14.82
N ALA A 348 -1.20 -3.05 13.78
CA ALA A 348 -1.06 -4.50 13.86
C ALA A 348 0.05 -4.91 14.83
N ALA A 349 1.22 -4.24 14.77
CA ALA A 349 2.35 -4.51 15.66
C ALA A 349 2.01 -4.28 17.13
N VAL A 350 1.44 -3.11 17.44
CA VAL A 350 1.05 -2.72 18.80
C VAL A 350 -0.06 -3.64 19.33
N GLY A 351 -1.04 -4.00 18.49
CA GLY A 351 -2.10 -4.93 18.85
C GLY A 351 -1.57 -6.32 19.23
N ILE A 352 -0.75 -6.93 18.37
CA ILE A 352 -0.14 -8.26 18.64
C ILE A 352 0.79 -8.18 19.85
N GLY A 353 1.61 -7.14 19.94
CA GLY A 353 2.51 -6.92 21.07
C GLY A 353 1.76 -6.84 22.41
N ALA A 354 0.63 -6.14 22.44
CA ALA A 354 -0.22 -6.05 23.62
C ALA A 354 -0.84 -7.40 23.98
N VAL A 355 -1.38 -8.15 23.01
CA VAL A 355 -1.93 -9.49 23.26
C VAL A 355 -0.85 -10.45 23.75
N ALA A 356 0.32 -10.45 23.12
CA ALA A 356 1.46 -11.25 23.54
C ALA A 356 1.91 -10.93 24.98
N ALA A 357 2.00 -9.64 25.31
CA ALA A 357 2.33 -9.19 26.67
C ALA A 357 1.32 -9.67 27.70
N VAL A 358 0.02 -9.58 27.41
CA VAL A 358 -1.04 -10.10 28.31
C VAL A 358 -0.91 -11.60 28.50
N VAL A 359 -0.70 -12.37 27.42
CA VAL A 359 -0.53 -13.84 27.49
C VAL A 359 0.71 -14.23 28.28
N LEU A 360 1.84 -13.51 28.11
CA LEU A 360 3.05 -13.72 28.89
C LEU A 360 2.82 -13.42 30.39
N LEU A 361 2.11 -12.33 30.71
CA LEU A 361 1.73 -11.99 32.10
C LEU A 361 0.79 -13.05 32.72
N MET A 362 -0.18 -13.54 31.94
CA MET A 362 -1.09 -14.62 32.37
C MET A 362 -0.31 -15.92 32.67
N THR A 363 0.66 -16.25 31.81
CA THR A 363 1.54 -17.41 32.01
C THR A 363 2.34 -17.25 33.29
N GLY A 364 2.91 -16.07 33.53
CA GLY A 364 3.60 -15.73 34.76
C GLY A 364 2.69 -15.87 36.00
N GLY A 365 1.45 -15.38 35.92
CA GLY A 365 0.43 -15.53 36.97
C GLY A 365 0.09 -16.99 37.28
N LEU A 366 -0.05 -17.84 36.26
CA LEU A 366 -0.30 -19.28 36.43
C LEU A 366 0.88 -19.99 37.14
N PHE A 367 2.11 -19.66 36.73
CA PHE A 367 3.30 -20.19 37.43
C PHE A 367 3.40 -19.74 38.88
N ALA A 368 3.07 -18.47 39.17
CA ALA A 368 3.02 -17.95 40.54
C ALA A 368 1.93 -18.65 41.39
N ALA A 369 0.75 -18.85 40.83
CA ALA A 369 -0.36 -19.53 41.50
C ALA A 369 -0.04 -20.99 41.86
N ARG A 370 0.59 -21.74 40.95
CA ARG A 370 1.01 -23.13 41.18
C ARG A 370 2.09 -23.28 42.25
N ARG A 371 2.83 -22.22 42.56
CA ARG A 371 3.95 -22.21 43.55
C ARG A 371 3.58 -21.49 44.83
N HIS A 372 2.36 -21.09 45.00
CA HIS A 372 1.94 -20.30 46.15
C HIS A 372 2.30 -20.97 47.47
N SER A 373 2.04 -22.29 47.62
CA SER A 373 2.34 -23.06 48.83
C SER A 373 3.87 -23.19 49.12
N GLU A 374 4.66 -23.42 48.05
CA GLU A 374 6.13 -23.49 48.16
C GLU A 374 6.73 -22.15 48.60
N LEU A 375 6.29 -21.07 47.98
CA LEU A 375 6.73 -19.71 48.28
C LEU A 375 6.28 -19.23 49.67
N ALA A 376 5.07 -19.63 50.10
CA ALA A 376 4.61 -19.38 51.45
C ALA A 376 5.45 -20.08 52.51
N LEU A 377 5.82 -21.36 52.29
CA LEU A 377 6.72 -22.12 53.16
C LEU A 377 8.12 -21.50 53.21
N LEU A 378 8.68 -21.05 52.07
CA LEU A 378 9.98 -20.37 52.07
C LEU A 378 9.92 -19.05 52.86
N ARG A 379 8.80 -18.36 52.79
CA ARG A 379 8.57 -17.09 53.48
C ARG A 379 8.43 -17.32 55.00
N SER A 380 7.67 -18.35 55.41
CA SER A 380 7.50 -18.71 56.82
C SER A 380 8.82 -19.15 57.48
N ARG A 381 9.78 -19.74 56.67
CA ARG A 381 11.15 -20.09 57.08
C ARG A 381 12.14 -18.92 57.06
N GLY A 382 11.65 -17.65 56.93
CA GLY A 382 12.51 -16.46 57.00
C GLY A 382 13.14 -16.01 55.67
N GLY A 383 12.75 -16.61 54.54
CA GLY A 383 13.25 -16.24 53.21
C GLY A 383 12.93 -14.76 52.85
N SER A 384 13.97 -13.98 52.49
CA SER A 384 13.77 -12.57 52.07
C SER A 384 13.08 -12.46 50.73
N LEU A 385 12.25 -11.40 50.54
CA LEU A 385 11.60 -11.18 49.23
C LEU A 385 12.62 -10.97 48.10
N ARG A 386 13.74 -10.33 48.36
CA ARG A 386 14.83 -10.15 47.38
C ARG A 386 15.46 -11.51 46.99
N GLY A 387 15.68 -12.39 47.99
CA GLY A 387 16.21 -13.73 47.71
C GLY A 387 15.26 -14.61 46.92
N ILE A 388 13.94 -14.57 47.24
CA ILE A 388 12.92 -15.27 46.48
C ILE A 388 12.81 -14.71 45.07
N GLY A 389 12.78 -13.37 44.92
CA GLY A 389 12.73 -12.69 43.61
C GLY A 389 13.95 -13.00 42.73
N GLY A 390 15.18 -12.93 43.31
CA GLY A 390 16.41 -13.27 42.58
C GLY A 390 16.47 -14.74 42.12
N ARG A 391 15.95 -15.64 42.96
CA ARG A 391 15.85 -17.08 42.65
C ARG A 391 14.87 -17.34 41.47
N LEU A 392 13.71 -16.70 41.49
CA LEU A 392 12.74 -16.82 40.41
C LEU A 392 13.24 -16.16 39.10
N LEU A 393 13.95 -15.03 39.21
CA LEU A 393 14.58 -14.36 38.06
C LEU A 393 15.64 -15.26 37.42
N ALA A 394 16.51 -15.89 38.20
CA ALA A 394 17.52 -16.82 37.67
C ALA A 394 16.89 -18.03 36.96
N GLU A 395 15.84 -18.61 37.54
CA GLU A 395 15.10 -19.74 36.95
C GLU A 395 14.43 -19.36 35.63
N THR A 396 13.77 -18.20 35.57
CA THR A 396 13.12 -17.74 34.32
C THR A 396 14.15 -17.34 33.27
N ALA A 397 15.24 -16.67 33.66
CA ALA A 397 16.29 -16.26 32.74
C ALA A 397 16.98 -17.46 32.04
N VAL A 398 17.20 -18.56 32.73
CA VAL A 398 17.78 -19.77 32.11
C VAL A 398 16.93 -20.37 31.02
N THR A 399 15.61 -20.17 31.05
CA THR A 399 14.70 -20.63 29.99
C THR A 399 14.39 -19.53 28.98
N ALA A 400 14.15 -18.30 29.43
CA ALA A 400 13.68 -17.21 28.58
C ALA A 400 14.80 -16.59 27.72
N VAL A 401 16.01 -16.41 28.24
CA VAL A 401 17.12 -15.80 27.51
C VAL A 401 17.56 -16.66 26.31
N PRO A 402 17.81 -17.96 26.44
CA PRO A 402 18.17 -18.81 25.30
C PRO A 402 17.03 -18.91 24.29
N ALA A 403 15.78 -18.99 24.75
CA ALA A 403 14.62 -19.05 23.89
C ALA A 403 14.44 -17.74 23.06
N ALA A 404 14.65 -16.58 23.70
CA ALA A 404 14.61 -15.29 23.01
C ALA A 404 15.77 -15.12 22.02
N ALA A 405 16.98 -15.55 22.39
CA ALA A 405 18.14 -15.55 21.50
C ALA A 405 17.92 -16.44 20.28
N LEU A 406 17.36 -17.63 20.47
CA LEU A 406 17.02 -18.55 19.38
C LEU A 406 15.91 -17.96 18.50
N GLY A 407 14.89 -17.31 19.08
CA GLY A 407 13.86 -16.61 18.34
C GLY A 407 14.41 -15.48 17.48
N LEU A 408 15.35 -14.69 18.00
CA LEU A 408 16.08 -13.66 17.25
C LEU A 408 16.89 -14.26 16.09
N LEU A 409 17.65 -15.33 16.36
CA LEU A 409 18.45 -16.01 15.32
C LEU A 409 17.55 -16.54 14.20
N LEU A 410 16.43 -17.18 14.53
CA LEU A 410 15.45 -17.64 13.54
C LEU A 410 14.87 -16.49 12.74
N ALA A 411 14.57 -15.35 13.38
CA ALA A 411 14.07 -14.17 12.67
C ALA A 411 15.12 -13.60 11.71
N VAL A 412 16.39 -13.57 12.09
CA VAL A 412 17.50 -13.12 11.22
C VAL A 412 17.70 -14.07 10.04
N ALA A 413 17.55 -15.38 10.26
CA ALA A 413 17.70 -16.39 9.20
C ALA A 413 16.50 -16.42 8.22
N ALA A 414 15.27 -16.20 8.73
CA ALA A 414 14.05 -16.31 7.94
C ALA A 414 13.73 -15.05 7.11
N VAL A 415 14.12 -13.87 7.62
CA VAL A 415 13.83 -12.58 6.98
C VAL A 415 15.14 -12.01 6.43
N GLY A 416 15.11 -11.55 5.18
CA GLY A 416 16.27 -11.03 4.43
C GLY A 416 17.06 -9.90 5.13
N PRO A 417 18.01 -9.27 4.44
CA PRO A 417 18.84 -8.21 5.01
C PRO A 417 17.98 -7.01 5.43
N ALA A 418 18.05 -6.66 6.72
CA ALA A 418 17.31 -5.57 7.35
C ALA A 418 18.03 -5.14 8.64
N ARG A 419 17.58 -4.02 9.25
CA ARG A 419 18.20 -3.52 10.50
C ARG A 419 18.18 -4.56 11.61
N LEU A 420 19.32 -4.74 12.26
CA LEU A 420 19.43 -5.64 13.40
C LEU A 420 18.94 -5.01 14.71
N TRP A 421 19.17 -3.71 14.89
CA TRP A 421 18.87 -3.02 16.16
C TRP A 421 17.41 -3.15 16.62
N PRO A 422 16.37 -2.86 15.78
CA PRO A 422 14.99 -3.01 16.22
C PRO A 422 14.62 -4.46 16.58
N ALA A 423 15.17 -5.43 15.85
CA ALA A 423 14.96 -6.85 16.12
C ALA A 423 15.56 -7.27 17.48
N VAL A 424 16.78 -6.81 17.78
CA VAL A 424 17.45 -7.05 19.08
C VAL A 424 16.65 -6.40 20.21
N VAL A 425 16.20 -5.16 20.05
CA VAL A 425 15.37 -4.47 21.05
C VAL A 425 14.07 -5.24 21.30
N GLY A 426 13.37 -5.68 20.24
CA GLY A 426 12.14 -6.45 20.36
C GLY A 426 12.34 -7.77 21.12
N ALA A 427 13.33 -8.58 20.74
CA ALA A 427 13.63 -9.85 21.41
C ALA A 427 14.06 -9.64 22.88
N THR A 428 14.87 -8.60 23.14
CA THR A 428 15.31 -8.27 24.49
C THR A 428 14.15 -7.80 25.37
N ALA A 429 13.25 -6.98 24.83
CA ALA A 429 12.05 -6.55 25.55
C ALA A 429 11.17 -7.73 25.98
N VAL A 430 10.99 -8.74 25.12
CA VAL A 430 10.27 -9.98 25.45
C VAL A 430 11.00 -10.74 26.58
N ALA A 431 12.31 -10.93 26.47
CA ALA A 431 13.09 -11.60 27.51
C ALA A 431 13.00 -10.88 28.86
N VAL A 432 13.17 -9.57 28.89
CA VAL A 432 13.06 -8.72 30.08
C VAL A 432 11.66 -8.79 30.69
N LEU A 433 10.61 -8.67 29.85
CA LEU A 433 9.23 -8.78 30.33
C LEU A 433 8.98 -10.09 31.08
N VAL A 434 9.40 -11.22 30.52
CA VAL A 434 9.19 -12.53 31.12
C VAL A 434 10.03 -12.69 32.39
N CYS A 435 11.31 -12.29 32.33
CA CYS A 435 12.20 -12.37 33.47
C CYS A 435 11.77 -11.53 34.67
N VAL A 436 11.13 -10.36 34.42
CA VAL A 436 10.70 -9.44 35.48
C VAL A 436 9.27 -9.72 35.95
N ALA A 437 8.35 -10.11 35.05
CA ALA A 437 6.92 -10.26 35.36
C ALA A 437 6.67 -11.30 36.48
N LEU A 438 7.33 -12.47 36.41
CA LEU A 438 7.14 -13.55 37.38
C LEU A 438 7.68 -13.18 38.79
N PRO A 439 8.94 -12.73 38.95
CA PRO A 439 9.45 -12.31 40.25
C PRO A 439 8.68 -11.13 40.86
N LEU A 440 8.32 -10.15 40.01
CA LEU A 440 7.58 -8.98 40.47
C LEU A 440 6.16 -9.36 40.94
N GLY A 441 5.44 -10.16 40.16
CA GLY A 441 4.11 -10.64 40.53
C GLY A 441 4.13 -11.42 41.85
N THR A 442 5.07 -12.33 42.03
CA THR A 442 5.22 -13.14 43.27
C THR A 442 5.64 -12.31 44.48
N THR A 443 6.59 -11.39 44.33
CA THR A 443 7.03 -10.51 45.44
C THR A 443 5.92 -9.55 45.88
N LEU A 444 5.12 -9.01 44.93
CA LEU A 444 3.97 -8.17 45.23
C LEU A 444 2.86 -8.92 45.98
N LEU A 445 2.57 -10.17 45.58
CA LEU A 445 1.55 -11.01 46.21
C LEU A 445 1.98 -11.42 47.65
N HIS A 446 3.27 -11.67 47.87
CA HIS A 446 3.78 -12.15 49.18
C HIS A 446 4.34 -11.02 50.08
N ARG A 447 4.13 -9.73 49.74
CA ARG A 447 4.52 -8.61 50.63
C ARG A 447 3.86 -8.65 52.01
N ARG A 448 2.64 -9.19 52.11
CA ARG A 448 1.90 -9.39 53.37
C ARG A 448 1.57 -10.86 53.53
N PRO A 449 2.14 -11.59 54.49
CA PRO A 449 1.78 -12.97 54.73
C PRO A 449 0.38 -13.04 55.36
N ARG A 450 -0.54 -13.70 54.67
CA ARG A 450 -1.86 -14.04 55.18
C ARG A 450 -1.76 -15.44 55.77
N LEU A 451 -1.85 -15.54 57.08
CA LEU A 451 -1.70 -16.78 57.84
C LEU A 451 -3.01 -17.61 57.93
N HIS A 452 -4.15 -17.15 57.38
CA HIS A 452 -5.42 -17.82 57.46
C HIS A 452 -6.05 -18.05 56.08
N GLY A 453 -5.83 -19.25 55.52
CA GLY A 453 -6.35 -19.68 54.22
C GLY A 453 -7.62 -20.58 54.26
N ALA A 454 -8.25 -20.79 55.42
CA ALA A 454 -9.28 -21.82 55.53
C ALA A 454 -10.74 -21.29 55.52
N ARG A 455 -11.00 -20.00 55.43
CA ARG A 455 -12.39 -19.45 55.44
C ARG A 455 -12.76 -18.49 54.33
N ASP A 456 -12.02 -18.47 53.23
CA ASP A 456 -12.28 -17.60 52.06
C ASP A 456 -13.48 -18.04 51.19
N ASP A 457 -14.03 -19.22 51.45
CA ASP A 457 -15.17 -19.77 50.66
C ASP A 457 -16.52 -19.07 50.92
N MET A 458 -16.65 -18.23 51.92
CA MET A 458 -17.96 -17.60 52.32
C MET A 458 -18.02 -16.08 52.19
N MET A 459 -16.86 -15.38 51.97
CA MET A 459 -16.89 -13.95 51.83
C MET A 459 -16.93 -13.54 50.37
N THR A 460 -18.04 -12.94 49.92
CA THR A 460 -18.15 -12.18 48.70
C THR A 460 -16.98 -11.17 48.67
N ALA A 461 -15.94 -11.50 47.92
CA ALA A 461 -14.77 -10.63 47.78
C ALA A 461 -15.17 -9.31 47.10
N ARG A 462 -15.56 -8.30 47.88
CA ARG A 462 -15.70 -6.95 47.35
C ARG A 462 -14.32 -6.51 46.85
N PRO A 463 -14.23 -5.94 45.64
CA PRO A 463 -12.94 -5.47 45.14
C PRO A 463 -12.35 -4.45 46.12
N SER A 464 -11.07 -4.61 46.44
CA SER A 464 -10.39 -3.71 47.39
C SER A 464 -10.46 -2.28 46.83
N ARG A 465 -10.73 -1.27 47.67
CA ARG A 465 -10.79 0.15 47.26
C ARG A 465 -9.57 0.57 46.44
N ARG A 466 -8.38 0.04 46.77
CA ARG A 466 -7.13 0.32 46.03
C ARG A 466 -7.18 -0.21 44.59
N ARG A 467 -7.72 -1.39 44.36
CA ARG A 467 -7.89 -1.96 43.02
C ARG A 467 -8.91 -1.16 42.22
N THR A 468 -10.01 -0.75 42.83
CA THR A 468 -11.01 0.09 42.17
C THR A 468 -10.42 1.43 41.75
N VAL A 469 -9.62 2.07 42.63
CA VAL A 469 -8.93 3.34 42.32
C VAL A 469 -7.93 3.11 41.15
N ALA A 470 -7.11 2.05 41.19
CA ALA A 470 -6.16 1.76 40.14
C ALA A 470 -6.86 1.51 38.77
N GLU A 471 -7.95 0.72 38.75
CA GLU A 471 -8.73 0.47 37.54
C GLU A 471 -9.37 1.77 37.01
N LEU A 472 -9.89 2.65 37.90
CA LEU A 472 -10.46 3.94 37.55
C LEU A 472 -9.40 4.90 37.00
N THR A 473 -8.21 4.92 37.61
CA THR A 473 -7.08 5.73 37.11
C THR A 473 -6.66 5.32 35.71
N VAL A 474 -6.50 4.01 35.48
CA VAL A 474 -6.18 3.47 34.15
C VAL A 474 -7.28 3.81 33.14
N LEU A 475 -8.54 3.70 33.54
CA LEU A 475 -9.69 4.07 32.68
C LEU A 475 -9.66 5.56 32.32
N VAL A 476 -9.46 6.44 33.30
CA VAL A 476 -9.39 7.90 33.05
C VAL A 476 -8.21 8.25 32.15
N LEU A 477 -7.04 7.63 32.36
CA LEU A 477 -5.87 7.85 31.51
C LEU A 477 -6.13 7.35 30.06
N ALA A 478 -6.74 6.18 29.90
CA ALA A 478 -7.06 5.64 28.58
C ALA A 478 -8.10 6.51 27.85
N VAL A 479 -9.16 6.94 28.54
CA VAL A 479 -10.17 7.87 27.98
C VAL A 479 -9.54 9.21 27.64
N GLY A 480 -8.67 9.73 28.52
CA GLY A 480 -7.92 10.97 28.27
C GLY A 480 -7.02 10.88 27.04
N ALA A 481 -6.33 9.74 26.85
CA ALA A 481 -5.52 9.50 25.67
C ALA A 481 -6.36 9.46 24.37
N VAL A 482 -7.52 8.79 24.40
CA VAL A 482 -8.46 8.75 23.26
C VAL A 482 -9.05 10.13 22.98
N ALA A 483 -9.38 10.90 24.01
CA ALA A 483 -9.88 12.28 23.87
C ALA A 483 -8.79 13.23 23.31
N ALA A 484 -7.54 13.07 23.73
CA ALA A 484 -6.40 13.81 23.18
C ALA A 484 -6.17 13.49 21.70
N LEU A 485 -6.30 12.21 21.32
CA LEU A 485 -6.23 11.77 19.93
C LEU A 485 -7.31 12.45 19.06
N ARG A 486 -8.55 12.49 19.54
CA ARG A 486 -9.66 13.17 18.83
C ARG A 486 -9.45 14.68 18.67
N ARG A 487 -8.87 15.35 19.68
CA ARG A 487 -8.63 16.80 19.63
C ARG A 487 -7.48 17.20 18.73
N ARG A 488 -6.42 16.36 18.66
CA ARG A 488 -5.25 16.65 17.80
C ARG A 488 -5.54 16.45 16.31
N GLY A 489 -6.52 15.63 15.94
CA GLY A 489 -6.69 15.20 14.56
C GLY A 489 -5.51 14.31 14.10
N THR A 490 -5.68 13.64 13.01
CA THR A 490 -4.64 12.74 12.41
C THR A 490 -3.68 13.47 11.48
N ALA A 491 -3.90 14.78 11.24
CA ALA A 491 -3.21 15.58 10.21
C ALA A 491 -1.94 16.32 10.67
N ALA A 492 -1.50 16.18 11.92
CA ALA A 492 -0.39 16.96 12.45
C ALA A 492 0.93 16.17 12.42
N GLY A 493 1.72 16.37 11.37
CA GLY A 493 3.16 16.13 11.33
C GLY A 493 3.60 14.72 10.92
N GLY A 494 4.45 14.65 9.92
CA GLY A 494 5.02 13.46 9.26
C GLY A 494 5.84 12.47 10.10
N GLY A 495 5.33 12.07 11.26
CA GLY A 495 5.89 11.01 12.09
C GLY A 495 4.81 10.01 12.51
N THR A 496 5.18 8.74 12.68
CA THR A 496 4.30 7.70 13.22
C THR A 496 3.84 8.10 14.62
N ASP A 497 2.60 8.60 14.74
CA ASP A 497 2.05 8.94 16.05
C ASP A 497 1.71 7.65 16.80
N PHE A 498 2.54 7.32 17.78
CA PHE A 498 2.37 6.13 18.62
C PHE A 498 0.98 6.07 19.28
N LEU A 499 0.36 7.22 19.58
CA LEU A 499 -0.99 7.29 20.15
C LEU A 499 -2.06 6.79 19.16
N VAL A 500 -1.94 7.13 17.87
CA VAL A 500 -2.85 6.62 16.82
C VAL A 500 -2.73 5.11 16.72
N SER A 501 -1.50 4.61 16.70
CA SER A 501 -1.22 3.17 16.60
C SER A 501 -1.66 2.38 17.84
N ALA A 502 -1.65 3.00 19.01
CA ALA A 502 -2.12 2.40 20.26
C ALA A 502 -3.65 2.50 20.47
N ALA A 503 -4.38 3.24 19.63
CA ALA A 503 -5.82 3.47 19.79
C ALA A 503 -6.64 2.19 19.93
N PRO A 504 -6.46 1.11 19.12
CA PRO A 504 -7.21 -0.13 19.29
C PRO A 504 -6.98 -0.79 20.65
N VAL A 505 -5.74 -0.72 21.15
CA VAL A 505 -5.38 -1.28 22.46
C VAL A 505 -6.01 -0.45 23.59
N LEU A 506 -6.00 0.87 23.48
CA LEU A 506 -6.62 1.78 24.46
C LEU A 506 -8.14 1.60 24.52
N VAL A 507 -8.81 1.54 23.37
CA VAL A 507 -10.25 1.29 23.29
C VAL A 507 -10.57 -0.11 23.82
N GLY A 508 -9.76 -1.13 23.47
CA GLY A 508 -9.85 -2.48 24.00
C GLY A 508 -9.69 -2.55 25.51
N LEU A 509 -8.77 -1.78 26.08
CA LEU A 509 -8.54 -1.67 27.52
C LEU A 509 -9.74 -1.03 28.24
N ILE A 510 -10.26 0.09 27.71
CA ILE A 510 -11.47 0.74 28.21
C ILE A 510 -12.62 -0.26 28.25
N ALA A 511 -12.85 -0.92 27.11
CA ALA A 511 -13.94 -1.92 26.99
C ALA A 511 -13.75 -3.11 27.93
N ALA A 512 -12.52 -3.62 28.09
CA ALA A 512 -12.23 -4.72 28.99
C ALA A 512 -12.52 -4.36 30.45
N LEU A 513 -12.14 -3.14 30.87
CA LEU A 513 -12.42 -2.65 32.23
C LEU A 513 -13.92 -2.45 32.46
N VAL A 514 -14.62 -1.85 31.51
CA VAL A 514 -16.09 -1.63 31.57
C VAL A 514 -16.84 -2.96 31.56
N LEU A 515 -16.51 -3.84 30.59
CA LEU A 515 -17.17 -5.14 30.46
C LEU A 515 -16.92 -6.05 31.66
N ALA A 516 -15.72 -6.05 32.24
CA ALA A 516 -15.42 -6.80 33.45
C ALA A 516 -16.31 -6.35 34.64
N ARG A 517 -16.72 -5.08 34.68
CA ARG A 517 -17.61 -4.53 35.69
C ARG A 517 -19.11 -4.79 35.38
N LEU A 518 -19.47 -4.70 34.12
CA LEU A 518 -20.84 -4.92 33.68
C LEU A 518 -21.22 -6.41 33.59
N TYR A 519 -20.25 -7.29 33.36
CA TYR A 519 -20.44 -8.73 33.19
C TYR A 519 -21.34 -9.43 34.20
N PRO A 520 -21.22 -9.19 35.53
CA PRO A 520 -22.07 -9.86 36.49
C PRO A 520 -23.55 -9.43 36.45
N LEU A 521 -23.87 -8.23 35.88
CA LEU A 521 -25.25 -7.70 35.89
C LEU A 521 -26.20 -8.50 35.00
N PRO A 522 -25.95 -8.74 33.69
CA PRO A 522 -26.85 -9.54 32.85
C PRO A 522 -26.92 -11.00 33.30
N LEU A 523 -25.84 -11.54 33.87
CA LEU A 523 -25.88 -12.93 34.39
C LEU A 523 -26.70 -13.05 35.67
N ARG A 524 -26.71 -12.08 36.56
CA ARG A 524 -27.60 -12.04 37.73
C ARG A 524 -29.04 -11.91 37.29
N LEU A 525 -29.35 -11.12 36.28
CA LEU A 525 -30.69 -11.02 35.72
C LEU A 525 -31.13 -12.34 35.05
N ALA A 526 -30.25 -12.93 34.20
CA ALA A 526 -30.51 -14.23 33.55
C ALA A 526 -30.64 -15.37 34.56
N SER A 527 -29.86 -15.38 35.64
CA SER A 527 -29.98 -16.41 36.69
C SER A 527 -31.33 -16.36 37.42
N ARG A 528 -31.96 -15.17 37.58
CA ARG A 528 -33.31 -15.04 38.17
C ARG A 528 -34.39 -15.61 37.26
N THR A 529 -34.26 -15.41 35.95
CA THR A 529 -35.20 -16.00 34.95
C THR A 529 -35.04 -17.52 34.85
N VAL A 530 -33.78 -18.01 34.81
CA VAL A 530 -33.49 -19.46 34.76
C VAL A 530 -33.83 -20.17 36.05
N ALA A 531 -33.84 -19.48 37.22
CA ALA A 531 -34.28 -20.06 38.48
C ALA A 531 -35.77 -20.45 38.46
N ARG A 532 -36.56 -19.85 37.56
CA ARG A 532 -38.00 -20.20 37.35
C ARG A 532 -38.19 -21.39 36.39
N LEU A 533 -37.14 -21.83 35.70
CA LEU A 533 -37.18 -22.99 34.79
C LEU A 533 -36.81 -24.27 35.54
N ARG A 534 -37.41 -25.40 35.16
CA ARG A 534 -37.10 -26.73 35.75
C ARG A 534 -35.67 -27.15 35.33
N GLY A 535 -34.72 -27.24 36.32
CA GLY A 535 -33.36 -27.75 36.11
C GLY A 535 -32.28 -27.02 36.87
N ALA A 536 -31.55 -27.68 37.79
CA ALA A 536 -30.52 -27.09 38.64
C ALA A 536 -29.27 -26.70 37.89
N ILE A 537 -28.95 -27.33 36.73
CA ILE A 537 -27.68 -27.18 36.02
C ILE A 537 -27.53 -25.79 35.40
N GLY A 538 -28.58 -25.28 34.74
CA GLY A 538 -28.57 -23.94 34.13
C GLY A 538 -28.44 -22.82 35.18
N PHE A 539 -29.18 -22.95 36.28
CA PHE A 539 -29.08 -22.00 37.38
C PHE A 539 -27.71 -21.99 38.05
N LEU A 540 -27.13 -23.17 38.33
CA LEU A 540 -25.82 -23.31 38.94
C LEU A 540 -24.72 -22.75 37.99
N ALA A 541 -24.79 -23.03 36.68
CA ALA A 541 -23.85 -22.52 35.71
C ALA A 541 -23.86 -20.97 35.62
N LEU A 542 -25.04 -20.36 35.48
CA LEU A 542 -25.19 -18.91 35.39
C LEU A 542 -24.89 -18.19 36.70
N ALA A 543 -25.36 -18.75 37.83
CA ALA A 543 -25.08 -18.20 39.16
C ALA A 543 -23.56 -18.19 39.45
N ARG A 544 -22.88 -19.23 39.03
CA ARG A 544 -21.42 -19.33 39.18
C ARG A 544 -20.67 -18.45 38.21
N ALA A 545 -21.03 -18.40 36.91
CA ALA A 545 -20.48 -17.49 35.95
C ALA A 545 -20.63 -16.02 36.41
N GLY A 546 -21.80 -15.68 37.06
CA GLY A 546 -22.01 -14.34 37.63
C GLY A 546 -21.23 -14.01 38.92
N ARG A 547 -20.72 -15.06 39.62
CA ARG A 547 -19.88 -14.91 40.81
C ARG A 547 -18.39 -15.08 40.51
N ALA A 548 -18.01 -15.71 39.37
CA ALA A 548 -16.62 -15.86 38.93
C ALA A 548 -16.06 -14.49 38.58
N SER A 549 -15.69 -13.75 39.61
CA SER A 549 -15.14 -12.40 39.48
C SER A 549 -13.67 -12.46 39.10
N VAL A 550 -13.26 -11.57 38.23
CA VAL A 550 -11.93 -10.94 38.16
C VAL A 550 -10.73 -11.79 37.64
N SER A 551 -10.69 -13.11 37.76
CA SER A 551 -9.58 -13.92 37.24
C SER A 551 -9.57 -14.01 35.67
N GLY A 552 -10.72 -13.73 35.03
CA GLY A 552 -10.86 -13.74 33.57
C GLY A 552 -10.57 -12.39 32.86
N ALA A 553 -10.35 -11.31 33.57
CA ALA A 553 -10.17 -9.98 32.98
C ALA A 553 -8.96 -9.88 32.00
N PRO A 554 -7.78 -10.47 32.28
CA PRO A 554 -6.67 -10.46 31.31
C PRO A 554 -6.97 -11.26 30.05
N ALA A 555 -7.66 -12.41 30.17
CA ALA A 555 -8.07 -13.19 28.99
C ALA A 555 -9.09 -12.43 28.14
N LEU A 556 -10.05 -11.76 28.77
CA LEU A 556 -11.00 -10.90 28.08
C LEU A 556 -10.30 -9.76 27.35
N LEU A 557 -9.32 -9.10 27.99
CA LEU A 557 -8.52 -8.04 27.37
C LEU A 557 -7.76 -8.58 26.13
N ALA A 558 -7.09 -9.73 26.27
CA ALA A 558 -6.39 -10.34 25.16
C ALA A 558 -7.31 -10.64 23.96
N LEU A 559 -8.49 -11.21 24.25
CA LEU A 559 -9.50 -11.51 23.21
C LEU A 559 -10.04 -10.23 22.57
N LEU A 560 -10.36 -9.20 23.35
CA LEU A 560 -10.88 -7.93 22.83
C LEU A 560 -9.84 -7.24 21.93
N VAL A 561 -8.58 -7.16 22.36
CA VAL A 561 -7.52 -6.54 21.55
C VAL A 561 -7.25 -7.35 20.28
N ALA A 562 -7.21 -8.70 20.37
CA ALA A 562 -7.03 -9.54 19.19
C ALA A 562 -8.18 -9.38 18.19
N LEU A 563 -9.45 -9.38 18.67
CA LEU A 563 -10.62 -9.17 17.83
C LEU A 563 -10.62 -7.77 17.19
N THR A 564 -10.27 -6.73 17.95
CA THR A 564 -10.21 -5.35 17.45
C THR A 564 -9.15 -5.20 16.38
N THR A 565 -7.97 -5.79 16.58
CA THR A 565 -6.88 -5.76 15.58
C THR A 565 -7.27 -6.50 14.31
N ALA A 566 -7.91 -7.67 14.44
CA ALA A 566 -8.39 -8.45 13.29
C ALA A 566 -9.51 -7.71 12.53
N ALA A 567 -10.48 -7.12 13.25
CA ALA A 567 -11.58 -6.36 12.65
C ALA A 567 -11.08 -5.10 11.93
N PHE A 568 -10.15 -4.37 12.53
CA PHE A 568 -9.54 -3.19 11.91
C PHE A 568 -8.78 -3.57 10.63
N GLY A 569 -7.89 -4.56 10.71
CA GLY A 569 -7.12 -5.01 9.56
C GLY A 569 -7.98 -5.54 8.42
N GLY A 570 -8.97 -6.36 8.73
CA GLY A 570 -9.91 -6.87 7.74
C GLY A 570 -10.71 -5.74 7.06
N SER A 571 -11.17 -4.74 7.83
CA SER A 571 -11.87 -3.57 7.26
C SER A 571 -10.98 -2.67 6.41
N VAL A 572 -9.69 -2.54 6.75
CA VAL A 572 -8.72 -1.83 5.89
C VAL A 572 -8.53 -2.58 4.58
N LEU A 573 -8.32 -3.91 4.61
CA LEU A 573 -8.15 -4.72 3.40
C LEU A 573 -9.41 -4.70 2.51
N ALA A 574 -10.59 -4.81 3.10
CA ALA A 574 -11.86 -4.69 2.37
C ALA A 574 -12.01 -3.29 1.76
N GLY A 575 -11.73 -2.24 2.51
CA GLY A 575 -11.79 -0.86 2.03
C GLY A 575 -10.81 -0.56 0.89
N VAL A 576 -9.60 -1.15 0.92
CA VAL A 576 -8.64 -1.07 -0.20
C VAL A 576 -9.18 -1.79 -1.44
N ALA A 577 -9.78 -2.97 -1.27
CA ALA A 577 -10.39 -3.71 -2.37
C ALA A 577 -11.55 -2.92 -3.01
N ASP A 578 -12.44 -2.35 -2.18
CA ASP A 578 -13.55 -1.51 -2.64
C ASP A 578 -13.05 -0.24 -3.36
N ALA A 579 -12.02 0.42 -2.82
CA ALA A 579 -11.44 1.62 -3.45
C ALA A 579 -10.80 1.30 -4.81
N ARG A 580 -10.15 0.15 -4.97
CA ARG A 580 -9.63 -0.32 -6.26
C ARG A 580 -10.73 -0.61 -7.25
N ASP A 581 -11.84 -1.23 -6.78
CA ASP A 581 -13.00 -1.46 -7.62
C ASP A 581 -13.65 -0.16 -8.10
N ASP A 582 -13.81 0.80 -7.19
CA ASP A 582 -14.33 2.14 -7.51
C ASP A 582 -13.40 2.90 -8.47
N ALA A 583 -12.08 2.83 -8.28
CA ALA A 583 -11.11 3.44 -9.18
C ALA A 583 -11.12 2.81 -10.58
N ALA A 584 -11.15 1.48 -10.67
CA ALA A 584 -11.25 0.79 -11.95
C ALA A 584 -12.53 1.13 -12.71
N VAL A 585 -13.67 1.22 -12.00
CA VAL A 585 -14.95 1.66 -12.61
C VAL A 585 -14.86 3.09 -13.12
N ARG A 586 -14.20 4.00 -12.38
CA ARG A 586 -14.05 5.40 -12.81
C ARG A 586 -13.10 5.55 -13.99
N ALA A 587 -11.97 4.85 -13.97
CA ALA A 587 -10.99 4.88 -15.05
C ALA A 587 -11.61 4.41 -16.39
N THR A 588 -12.43 3.36 -16.36
CA THR A 588 -13.08 2.84 -17.56
C THR A 588 -14.44 3.49 -17.85
N GLY A 589 -15.13 4.00 -16.83
CA GLY A 589 -16.49 4.52 -16.93
C GLY A 589 -17.57 3.47 -17.13
N ALA A 590 -17.20 2.20 -17.30
CA ALA A 590 -18.05 1.04 -17.53
C ALA A 590 -17.31 -0.27 -17.23
N ASP A 591 -17.89 -1.43 -17.53
CA ASP A 591 -17.18 -2.72 -17.45
C ASP A 591 -16.15 -2.89 -18.60
N ALA A 592 -16.39 -2.20 -19.75
CA ALA A 592 -15.40 -2.01 -20.80
C ALA A 592 -15.58 -0.65 -21.49
N ARG A 593 -14.46 -0.03 -21.87
CA ARG A 593 -14.38 1.18 -22.68
C ARG A 593 -13.68 0.85 -23.99
N ILE A 594 -14.28 1.26 -25.11
CA ILE A 594 -13.66 1.16 -26.43
C ILE A 594 -13.53 2.58 -26.96
N SER A 595 -12.33 3.01 -27.25
CA SER A 595 -12.04 4.34 -27.78
C SER A 595 -10.94 4.29 -28.83
N GLY A 596 -10.92 5.29 -29.71
CA GLY A 596 -9.79 5.58 -30.56
C GLY A 596 -8.75 6.43 -29.83
N GLU A 597 -7.68 6.79 -30.51
CA GLU A 597 -6.61 7.61 -29.93
C GLU A 597 -7.15 8.98 -29.45
N GLY A 598 -6.97 9.30 -28.18
CA GLY A 598 -7.44 10.53 -27.52
C GLY A 598 -8.96 10.67 -27.39
N ASP A 599 -9.74 9.57 -27.48
CA ASP A 599 -11.22 9.55 -27.41
C ASP A 599 -11.94 10.45 -28.44
N ALA A 600 -11.23 10.97 -29.43
CA ALA A 600 -11.75 11.93 -30.40
C ALA A 600 -12.01 11.32 -31.78
N MET A 601 -11.54 10.07 -32.01
CA MET A 601 -11.65 9.43 -33.34
C MET A 601 -13.06 8.89 -33.57
N PRO A 602 -13.71 9.25 -34.70
CA PRO A 602 -15.03 8.73 -35.05
C PRO A 602 -15.04 7.22 -35.28
N MET A 603 -16.01 6.55 -34.68
CA MET A 603 -16.17 5.10 -34.77
C MET A 603 -17.15 4.71 -35.89
N PRO A 604 -16.82 3.68 -36.69
CA PRO A 604 -17.76 3.18 -37.69
C PRO A 604 -18.95 2.45 -37.04
N ASP A 605 -20.16 2.62 -37.59
CA ASP A 605 -21.39 1.98 -37.08
C ASP A 605 -21.29 0.44 -36.99
N ARG A 606 -20.46 -0.18 -37.84
CA ARG A 606 -20.20 -1.62 -37.81
C ARG A 606 -19.60 -2.04 -36.46
N LEU A 607 -18.69 -1.25 -35.84
CA LEU A 607 -18.09 -1.55 -34.57
C LEU A 607 -19.14 -1.60 -33.46
N VAL A 608 -20.05 -0.62 -33.43
CA VAL A 608 -21.16 -0.57 -32.46
C VAL A 608 -22.03 -1.84 -32.55
N ARG A 609 -22.34 -2.28 -33.79
CA ARG A 609 -23.13 -3.51 -34.01
C ARG A 609 -22.39 -4.77 -33.60
N ASP A 610 -21.08 -4.88 -33.89
CA ASP A 610 -20.25 -6.05 -33.55
C ASP A 610 -20.06 -6.17 -32.05
N VAL A 611 -19.83 -5.04 -31.35
CA VAL A 611 -19.71 -5.00 -29.88
C VAL A 611 -21.02 -5.44 -29.21
N ARG A 612 -22.18 -5.03 -29.71
CA ARG A 612 -23.48 -5.48 -29.17
C ARG A 612 -23.72 -6.99 -29.28
N LYS A 613 -23.10 -7.63 -30.26
CA LYS A 613 -23.19 -9.10 -30.46
C LYS A 613 -22.15 -9.89 -29.70
N ALA A 614 -21.16 -9.22 -29.06
CA ALA A 614 -20.12 -9.91 -28.31
C ALA A 614 -20.67 -10.58 -27.05
N GLY A 615 -20.10 -11.74 -26.70
CA GLY A 615 -20.54 -12.53 -25.56
C GLY A 615 -20.42 -11.74 -24.25
N GLY A 616 -21.44 -11.84 -23.38
CA GLY A 616 -21.47 -11.18 -22.07
C GLY A 616 -21.87 -9.70 -22.06
N VAL A 617 -22.05 -9.08 -23.23
CA VAL A 617 -22.49 -7.67 -23.34
C VAL A 617 -23.97 -7.57 -22.99
N ARG A 618 -24.30 -6.67 -22.04
CA ARG A 618 -25.67 -6.39 -21.60
C ARG A 618 -26.23 -5.13 -22.27
N ASP A 619 -25.50 -4.03 -22.13
CA ASP A 619 -25.86 -2.72 -22.70
C ASP A 619 -24.62 -2.03 -23.29
N VAL A 620 -24.81 -1.26 -24.35
CA VAL A 620 -23.79 -0.44 -25.00
C VAL A 620 -24.29 0.99 -25.11
N ALA A 621 -23.59 1.93 -24.52
CA ALA A 621 -23.86 3.36 -24.60
C ALA A 621 -22.82 4.03 -25.53
N PRO A 622 -23.21 4.44 -26.75
CA PRO A 622 -22.38 5.26 -27.60
C PRO A 622 -22.31 6.67 -27.06
N VAL A 623 -21.11 7.24 -27.00
CA VAL A 623 -20.84 8.58 -26.48
C VAL A 623 -19.99 9.34 -27.49
N GLN A 624 -20.26 10.64 -27.64
CA GLN A 624 -19.43 11.60 -28.35
C GLN A 624 -18.67 12.43 -27.30
N ILE A 625 -17.35 12.39 -27.30
CA ILE A 625 -16.52 13.18 -26.39
C ILE A 625 -15.71 14.18 -27.22
N GLU A 626 -15.70 15.45 -26.81
CA GLU A 626 -14.90 16.51 -27.38
C GLU A 626 -14.21 17.27 -26.23
N TYR A 627 -12.88 17.23 -26.19
CA TYR A 627 -12.08 17.92 -25.19
C TYR A 627 -11.74 19.35 -25.63
N GLY A 628 -11.51 20.25 -24.70
CA GLY A 628 -10.99 21.58 -24.98
C GLY A 628 -12.02 22.55 -25.59
N VAL A 629 -13.31 22.31 -25.39
CA VAL A 629 -14.36 23.21 -25.86
C VAL A 629 -14.29 24.53 -25.08
N PRO A 630 -14.07 25.68 -25.77
CA PRO A 630 -13.91 26.95 -25.08
C PRO A 630 -15.23 27.40 -24.44
N LEU A 631 -15.17 27.85 -23.19
CA LEU A 631 -16.31 28.48 -22.54
C LEU A 631 -16.29 29.98 -22.78
N PRO A 632 -17.47 30.61 -23.01
CA PRO A 632 -17.54 32.04 -23.13
C PRO A 632 -17.15 32.73 -21.84
N SER A 633 -16.25 33.72 -21.92
CA SER A 633 -15.88 34.61 -20.82
C SER A 633 -16.67 35.92 -20.89
N ASP A 634 -16.97 36.52 -19.72
CA ASP A 634 -17.60 37.84 -19.65
C ASP A 634 -16.55 38.96 -19.95
N ASP A 635 -15.25 38.66 -19.91
CA ASP A 635 -14.19 39.60 -20.32
C ASP A 635 -13.90 39.49 -21.82
N PRO A 636 -14.13 40.57 -22.60
CA PRO A 636 -13.87 40.56 -24.04
C PRO A 636 -12.38 40.41 -24.33
N GLY A 637 -12.00 39.31 -24.95
CA GLY A 637 -10.57 39.00 -25.34
C GLY A 637 -9.87 37.97 -24.51
N VAL A 638 -10.45 37.48 -23.43
CA VAL A 638 -9.90 36.37 -22.60
C VAL A 638 -10.62 35.08 -23.00
N GLU A 639 -10.06 34.35 -23.95
CA GLU A 639 -10.41 32.93 -24.15
C GLU A 639 -9.83 32.12 -22.99
N ASP A 640 -10.64 31.35 -22.29
CA ASP A 640 -10.21 30.52 -21.22
C ASP A 640 -9.25 29.42 -21.72
N ALA A 641 -8.00 29.48 -21.32
CA ALA A 641 -6.98 28.49 -21.68
C ALA A 641 -7.29 27.05 -21.21
N LYS A 642 -8.23 26.89 -20.26
CA LYS A 642 -8.75 25.59 -19.79
C LYS A 642 -10.14 25.35 -20.39
N GLY A 643 -10.18 24.75 -21.59
CA GLY A 643 -11.42 24.31 -22.22
C GLY A 643 -12.19 23.29 -21.35
N THR A 644 -13.50 23.21 -21.53
CA THR A 644 -14.36 22.19 -20.94
C THR A 644 -14.52 20.96 -21.85
N THR A 645 -15.04 19.86 -21.33
CA THR A 645 -15.33 18.66 -22.12
C THR A 645 -16.81 18.59 -22.48
N LEU A 646 -17.14 18.52 -23.76
CA LEU A 646 -18.50 18.29 -24.24
C LEU A 646 -18.76 16.79 -24.38
N VAL A 647 -19.85 16.31 -23.81
CA VAL A 647 -20.27 14.91 -23.85
C VAL A 647 -21.65 14.79 -24.46
N GLY A 648 -21.72 14.26 -25.65
CA GLY A 648 -22.99 13.96 -26.35
C GLY A 648 -23.45 12.53 -26.04
N VAL A 649 -24.62 12.36 -25.46
CA VAL A 649 -25.15 11.05 -25.04
C VAL A 649 -26.57 10.81 -25.51
N ASP A 650 -26.97 9.53 -25.64
CA ASP A 650 -28.40 9.19 -25.68
C ASP A 650 -28.92 9.10 -24.25
N PRO A 651 -29.84 9.99 -23.81
CA PRO A 651 -30.25 10.06 -22.42
C PRO A 651 -30.82 8.76 -21.85
N GLY A 652 -31.46 7.94 -22.70
CA GLY A 652 -32.09 6.68 -22.28
C GLY A 652 -31.06 5.59 -21.94
N THR A 653 -30.09 5.35 -22.82
CA THR A 653 -29.04 4.34 -22.64
C THR A 653 -28.04 4.80 -21.58
N TYR A 654 -27.74 6.10 -21.55
CA TYR A 654 -26.79 6.65 -20.60
C TYR A 654 -27.31 6.62 -19.15
N ALA A 655 -28.59 6.80 -18.93
CA ALA A 655 -29.21 6.65 -17.62
C ALA A 655 -29.14 5.22 -17.10
N LYS A 656 -29.22 4.22 -17.98
CA LYS A 656 -29.02 2.81 -17.60
C LYS A 656 -27.56 2.56 -17.20
N LEU A 657 -26.61 3.10 -17.99
CA LEU A 657 -25.19 3.04 -17.71
C LEU A 657 -24.84 3.67 -16.34
N ALA A 658 -25.26 4.90 -16.09
CA ALA A 658 -24.98 5.61 -14.83
C ALA A 658 -25.51 4.83 -13.60
N ARG A 659 -26.69 4.21 -13.71
CA ARG A 659 -27.24 3.35 -12.66
C ARG A 659 -26.44 2.04 -12.48
N ALA A 660 -25.99 1.44 -13.58
CA ALA A 660 -25.24 0.19 -13.53
C ALA A 660 -23.82 0.38 -12.93
N THR A 661 -23.20 1.53 -13.22
CA THR A 661 -21.84 1.86 -12.74
C THR A 661 -21.83 2.53 -11.36
N GLY A 662 -22.96 3.08 -10.91
CA GLY A 662 -23.04 3.87 -9.66
C GLY A 662 -22.33 5.23 -9.73
N ILE A 663 -21.86 5.65 -10.92
CA ILE A 663 -21.14 6.92 -11.10
C ILE A 663 -22.16 8.07 -11.31
N GLY A 664 -22.37 8.86 -10.27
CA GLY A 664 -23.21 10.05 -10.30
C GLY A 664 -24.71 9.76 -10.46
N SER A 665 -25.51 10.80 -10.35
CA SER A 665 -26.95 10.78 -10.63
C SER A 665 -27.20 11.43 -11.98
N PHE A 666 -27.85 10.72 -12.90
CA PHE A 666 -28.13 11.24 -14.25
C PHE A 666 -29.64 11.46 -14.47
N PRO A 667 -30.12 12.71 -14.37
CA PRO A 667 -31.51 13.04 -14.57
C PRO A 667 -31.84 13.17 -16.09
N ALA A 668 -32.04 12.03 -16.76
CA ALA A 668 -32.28 11.94 -18.20
C ALA A 668 -33.47 12.79 -18.69
N ASP A 669 -34.52 12.95 -17.86
CA ASP A 669 -35.74 13.65 -18.23
C ASP A 669 -35.52 15.15 -18.45
N ARG A 670 -34.51 15.74 -17.73
CA ARG A 670 -34.19 17.17 -17.91
C ARG A 670 -33.50 17.46 -19.24
N LEU A 671 -32.79 16.49 -19.83
CA LEU A 671 -32.19 16.65 -21.16
C LEU A 671 -33.22 16.50 -22.28
N LYS A 672 -34.28 15.69 -22.09
CA LYS A 672 -35.32 15.44 -23.09
C LYS A 672 -36.32 16.60 -23.27
N ALA A 673 -36.38 17.51 -22.30
CA ALA A 673 -37.43 18.56 -22.24
C ALA A 673 -37.27 19.72 -23.24
N GLY A 674 -36.31 19.69 -24.20
CA GLY A 674 -35.91 20.91 -24.89
C GLY A 674 -36.07 21.01 -26.41
N GLY A 675 -36.51 20.01 -27.14
CA GLY A 675 -36.71 20.25 -28.58
C GLY A 675 -36.75 19.02 -29.48
N ALA A 676 -37.55 19.10 -30.53
CA ALA A 676 -37.60 18.08 -31.59
C ALA A 676 -36.24 17.94 -32.28
N ALA A 677 -35.83 16.70 -32.54
CA ALA A 677 -34.62 16.40 -33.31
C ALA A 677 -34.62 17.17 -34.64
N PRO A 678 -33.45 17.68 -35.10
CA PRO A 678 -33.41 18.38 -36.38
C PRO A 678 -33.85 17.42 -37.50
N ARG A 679 -34.76 17.89 -38.34
CA ARG A 679 -35.14 17.13 -39.54
C ARG A 679 -33.95 17.03 -40.47
N LYS A 680 -33.68 15.86 -41.04
CA LYS A 680 -32.63 15.65 -42.06
C LYS A 680 -32.79 16.71 -43.16
N GLY A 681 -31.76 17.58 -43.32
CA GLY A 681 -31.74 18.60 -44.39
C GLY A 681 -32.04 20.05 -44.00
N THR A 682 -32.33 20.34 -42.72
CA THR A 682 -32.43 21.73 -42.25
C THR A 682 -31.08 22.16 -41.65
N LEU A 683 -30.51 23.26 -42.18
CA LEU A 683 -29.34 23.91 -41.59
C LEU A 683 -29.65 24.29 -40.13
N PRO A 684 -28.77 23.96 -39.15
CA PRO A 684 -29.04 24.31 -37.78
C PRO A 684 -29.02 25.84 -37.59
N SER A 685 -30.06 26.36 -36.99
CA SER A 685 -30.07 27.76 -36.57
C SER A 685 -29.06 27.93 -35.40
N LYS A 686 -28.15 28.90 -35.53
CA LYS A 686 -27.19 29.31 -34.47
C LYS A 686 -27.90 29.73 -33.17
N ASP A 687 -29.19 30.02 -33.23
CA ASP A 687 -29.99 30.46 -32.09
C ASP A 687 -30.68 29.35 -31.32
N ARG A 688 -30.40 28.07 -31.67
CA ARG A 688 -30.99 26.94 -30.95
C ARG A 688 -30.41 26.82 -29.55
N VAL A 689 -31.24 26.88 -28.52
CA VAL A 689 -30.86 26.71 -27.12
C VAL A 689 -31.01 25.24 -26.73
N LEU A 690 -29.91 24.59 -26.40
CA LEU A 690 -29.88 23.20 -25.96
C LEU A 690 -29.88 23.12 -24.42
N PRO A 691 -30.74 22.28 -23.81
CA PRO A 691 -30.63 21.97 -22.38
C PRO A 691 -29.38 21.15 -22.13
N VAL A 692 -28.58 21.51 -21.11
CA VAL A 692 -27.36 20.80 -20.74
C VAL A 692 -27.31 20.51 -19.27
N LEU A 693 -26.72 19.37 -18.92
CA LEU A 693 -26.26 19.10 -17.56
C LEU A 693 -24.78 19.48 -17.48
N ALA A 694 -24.41 20.22 -16.45
CA ALA A 694 -23.02 20.70 -16.30
C ALA A 694 -22.41 20.25 -14.98
N SER A 695 -21.08 20.12 -14.94
CA SER A 695 -20.38 20.04 -13.68
C SER A 695 -20.55 21.32 -12.85
N PRO A 696 -20.48 21.30 -11.50
CA PRO A 696 -20.75 22.48 -10.68
C PRO A 696 -19.92 23.71 -11.09
N ALA A 697 -18.62 23.54 -11.32
CA ALA A 697 -17.72 24.63 -11.73
C ALA A 697 -18.08 25.22 -13.10
N VAL A 698 -18.51 24.38 -14.03
CA VAL A 698 -18.93 24.83 -15.37
C VAL A 698 -20.30 25.47 -15.30
N ALA A 699 -21.20 24.96 -14.46
CA ALA A 699 -22.56 25.55 -14.27
C ALA A 699 -22.45 26.96 -13.65
N GLU A 700 -21.60 27.18 -12.68
CA GLU A 700 -21.32 28.47 -12.05
C GLU A 700 -20.83 29.50 -13.10
N ARG A 701 -19.94 29.11 -14.00
CA ARG A 701 -19.36 29.95 -15.06
C ARG A 701 -20.36 30.28 -16.18
N LEU A 702 -21.20 29.32 -16.54
CA LEU A 702 -22.21 29.56 -17.60
C LEU A 702 -23.39 30.40 -17.10
N GLY A 703 -23.73 30.31 -15.79
CA GLY A 703 -24.89 30.96 -15.22
C GLY A 703 -26.21 30.44 -15.76
N GLU A 704 -27.30 31.19 -15.48
CA GLU A 704 -28.66 30.80 -15.87
C GLU A 704 -29.07 31.21 -17.28
N ARG A 705 -28.32 32.13 -17.89
CA ARG A 705 -28.63 32.66 -19.23
C ARG A 705 -28.08 31.76 -20.33
N PRO A 706 -28.78 31.64 -21.50
CA PRO A 706 -28.22 30.94 -22.64
C PRO A 706 -26.89 31.53 -23.09
N ARG A 707 -25.86 30.71 -23.27
CA ARG A 707 -24.50 31.08 -23.69
C ARG A 707 -24.13 30.36 -24.97
N ASP A 708 -23.41 31.05 -25.87
CA ASP A 708 -22.91 30.48 -27.11
C ASP A 708 -21.75 29.51 -26.84
N ILE A 709 -21.83 28.33 -27.42
CA ILE A 709 -20.75 27.32 -27.40
C ILE A 709 -20.35 27.03 -28.85
N ARG A 710 -19.04 27.06 -29.10
CA ARG A 710 -18.43 26.66 -30.37
C ARG A 710 -17.77 25.32 -30.19
N SER A 711 -18.18 24.34 -30.98
CA SER A 711 -17.64 22.98 -30.88
C SER A 711 -17.55 22.32 -32.26
N GLN A 712 -16.79 21.24 -32.38
CA GLN A 712 -16.75 20.42 -33.61
C GLN A 712 -18.11 19.76 -33.85
N ALA A 713 -18.91 19.55 -32.81
CA ALA A 713 -20.27 19.03 -32.90
C ALA A 713 -21.29 20.07 -33.45
N GLY A 714 -20.86 21.33 -33.65
CA GLY A 714 -21.62 22.44 -34.16
C GLY A 714 -21.66 23.65 -33.22
N ASP A 715 -22.17 24.79 -33.75
CA ASP A 715 -22.37 26.02 -32.97
C ASP A 715 -23.80 26.06 -32.43
N PHE A 716 -23.97 26.24 -31.13
CA PHE A 716 -25.28 26.25 -30.47
C PHE A 716 -25.23 27.03 -29.15
N LYS A 717 -26.40 27.46 -28.68
CA LYS A 717 -26.55 28.05 -27.35
C LYS A 717 -26.86 26.97 -26.31
N VAL A 718 -26.28 27.05 -25.15
CA VAL A 718 -26.56 26.12 -24.04
C VAL A 718 -27.24 26.81 -22.87
N ARG A 719 -28.20 26.14 -22.26
CA ARG A 719 -28.78 26.52 -20.97
C ARG A 719 -28.63 25.38 -19.95
N VAL A 720 -28.05 25.67 -18.81
CA VAL A 720 -27.89 24.71 -17.73
C VAL A 720 -29.28 24.40 -17.14
N VAL A 721 -29.68 23.12 -17.19
CA VAL A 721 -30.93 22.60 -16.62
C VAL A 721 -30.73 21.78 -15.37
N GLY A 722 -29.49 21.51 -15.01
CA GLY A 722 -29.11 20.78 -13.80
C GLY A 722 -27.60 20.60 -13.67
N THR A 723 -27.18 20.28 -12.46
CA THR A 723 -25.77 20.00 -12.17
C THR A 723 -25.57 18.53 -11.88
N VAL A 724 -24.44 17.99 -12.35
CA VAL A 724 -23.99 16.63 -12.13
C VAL A 724 -22.54 16.68 -11.71
N THR A 725 -22.19 16.10 -10.57
CA THR A 725 -20.83 16.15 -10.02
C THR A 725 -19.87 15.23 -10.75
N ARG A 726 -20.34 14.08 -11.26
CA ARG A 726 -19.53 13.06 -11.94
C ARG A 726 -20.33 12.36 -13.04
N THR A 727 -19.61 11.85 -14.05
CA THR A 727 -20.22 11.17 -15.21
C THR A 727 -19.35 10.00 -15.67
N PRO A 728 -19.93 8.85 -16.11
CA PRO A 728 -19.17 7.71 -16.62
C PRO A 728 -18.28 8.00 -17.83
N ALA A 729 -18.65 8.97 -18.66
CA ALA A 729 -17.96 9.22 -19.93
C ALA A 729 -16.55 9.78 -19.74
N VAL A 730 -16.36 10.68 -18.77
CA VAL A 730 -15.10 11.40 -18.55
C VAL A 730 -14.84 11.60 -17.04
N ASP A 731 -13.56 11.58 -16.66
CA ASP A 731 -13.10 11.82 -15.28
C ASP A 731 -12.53 13.24 -15.10
N THR A 732 -13.01 14.20 -15.89
CA THR A 732 -12.59 15.61 -15.79
C THR A 732 -13.52 16.40 -14.87
N ALA A 733 -12.97 17.37 -14.13
CA ALA A 733 -13.75 18.24 -13.25
C ALA A 733 -14.70 19.18 -14.00
N GLY A 734 -14.41 19.49 -15.29
CA GLY A 734 -15.18 20.39 -16.14
C GLY A 734 -15.81 19.66 -17.33
N PHE A 735 -17.12 19.48 -17.31
CA PHE A 735 -17.86 18.88 -18.43
C PHE A 735 -19.26 19.43 -18.62
N LEU A 736 -19.76 19.27 -19.87
CA LEU A 736 -21.12 19.56 -20.30
C LEU A 736 -21.72 18.33 -20.95
N ILE A 737 -22.90 17.90 -20.53
CA ILE A 737 -23.60 16.76 -21.12
C ILE A 737 -24.79 17.26 -21.90
N VAL A 738 -24.90 16.86 -23.16
CA VAL A 738 -25.98 17.21 -24.09
C VAL A 738 -26.63 15.96 -24.69
N ASP A 739 -27.86 16.07 -25.17
CA ASP A 739 -28.44 15.00 -25.95
C ASP A 739 -27.79 14.96 -27.34
N ALA A 740 -27.12 13.82 -27.65
CA ALA A 740 -26.43 13.60 -28.91
C ALA A 740 -27.37 13.75 -30.14
N ALA A 741 -28.68 13.50 -29.99
CA ALA A 741 -29.65 13.70 -31.04
C ALA A 741 -29.84 15.17 -31.42
N SER A 742 -29.45 16.09 -30.53
CA SER A 742 -29.55 17.54 -30.71
C SER A 742 -28.31 18.15 -31.36
N LEU A 743 -27.20 17.41 -31.48
CA LEU A 743 -25.95 17.88 -32.11
C LEU A 743 -26.05 17.89 -33.64
N THR A 744 -25.38 18.87 -34.27
CA THR A 744 -25.34 19.01 -35.73
C THR A 744 -24.51 17.92 -36.39
N HIS A 745 -23.31 17.70 -35.84
CA HIS A 745 -22.36 16.64 -36.27
C HIS A 745 -22.34 15.56 -35.20
N ARG A 746 -23.20 14.56 -35.40
CA ARG A 746 -23.28 13.42 -34.50
C ARG A 746 -22.23 12.36 -34.89
N GLN A 747 -21.31 12.09 -33.99
CA GLN A 747 -20.28 11.08 -34.17
C GLN A 747 -20.10 10.28 -32.86
N THR A 748 -19.98 8.96 -32.96
CA THR A 748 -19.62 8.16 -31.79
C THR A 748 -18.10 8.11 -31.72
N THR A 749 -17.51 8.55 -30.60
CA THR A 749 -16.06 8.50 -30.38
C THR A 749 -15.66 7.48 -29.35
N THR A 750 -16.58 7.11 -28.44
CA THR A 750 -16.35 6.17 -27.36
C THR A 750 -17.57 5.27 -27.16
N LEU A 751 -17.34 3.97 -26.90
CA LEU A 751 -18.37 3.02 -26.49
C LEU A 751 -18.13 2.62 -25.04
N LEU A 752 -19.15 2.82 -24.20
CA LEU A 752 -19.18 2.36 -22.83
C LEU A 752 -20.07 1.11 -22.76
N VAL A 753 -19.47 -0.02 -22.34
CA VAL A 753 -20.09 -1.34 -22.39
C VAL A 753 -20.28 -1.87 -21.00
N THR A 754 -21.50 -2.36 -20.69
CA THR A 754 -21.78 -3.04 -19.41
C THR A 754 -22.10 -4.50 -19.62
N GLY A 755 -21.62 -5.37 -18.71
CA GLY A 755 -21.86 -6.81 -18.75
C GLY A 755 -21.13 -7.56 -17.66
N ALA A 756 -21.66 -8.68 -17.21
CA ALA A 756 -21.12 -9.42 -16.05
C ALA A 756 -19.87 -10.26 -16.37
N SER A 757 -19.71 -10.74 -17.61
CA SER A 757 -18.57 -11.54 -18.07
C SER A 757 -18.29 -11.26 -19.54
N LEU A 758 -17.60 -10.15 -19.79
CA LEU A 758 -17.31 -9.71 -21.15
C LEU A 758 -16.26 -10.60 -21.82
N ASP A 759 -16.52 -11.01 -23.06
CA ASP A 759 -15.52 -11.70 -23.88
C ASP A 759 -14.49 -10.68 -24.42
N ALA A 760 -13.37 -10.57 -23.71
CA ALA A 760 -12.26 -9.69 -24.05
C ALA A 760 -11.70 -9.93 -25.45
N LYS A 761 -11.63 -11.21 -25.91
CA LYS A 761 -11.12 -11.55 -27.23
C LYS A 761 -12.08 -11.10 -28.34
N ALA A 762 -13.36 -11.30 -28.14
CA ALA A 762 -14.38 -10.87 -29.08
C ALA A 762 -14.41 -9.34 -29.21
N LEU A 763 -14.33 -8.60 -28.08
CA LEU A 763 -14.31 -7.14 -28.08
C LEU A 763 -13.05 -6.58 -28.77
N ARG A 764 -11.87 -7.10 -28.45
CA ARG A 764 -10.60 -6.71 -29.11
C ARG A 764 -10.61 -7.07 -30.59
N GLY A 765 -11.13 -8.24 -30.95
CA GLY A 765 -11.29 -8.65 -32.35
C GLY A 765 -12.21 -7.71 -33.12
N ALA A 766 -13.32 -7.26 -32.52
CA ALA A 766 -14.22 -6.28 -33.14
C ALA A 766 -13.54 -4.92 -33.32
N ALA A 767 -12.83 -4.43 -32.30
CA ALA A 767 -12.08 -3.19 -32.35
C ALA A 767 -10.98 -3.23 -33.43
N HIS A 768 -10.18 -4.29 -33.49
CA HIS A 768 -9.10 -4.46 -34.46
C HIS A 768 -9.62 -4.52 -35.91
N ARG A 769 -10.76 -5.19 -36.16
CA ARG A 769 -11.41 -5.19 -37.48
C ARG A 769 -11.93 -3.83 -37.90
N ALA A 770 -12.28 -2.98 -36.96
CA ALA A 770 -12.70 -1.60 -37.22
C ALA A 770 -11.51 -0.69 -37.56
N GLY A 771 -10.36 -0.91 -36.94
CA GLY A 771 -9.11 -0.19 -37.17
C GLY A 771 -8.09 -0.51 -36.07
N SER A 772 -6.80 -0.46 -36.40
CA SER A 772 -5.70 -0.72 -35.47
C SER A 772 -5.53 0.35 -34.37
N THR A 773 -6.22 1.50 -34.53
CA THR A 773 -6.18 2.63 -33.59
C THR A 773 -7.22 2.52 -32.48
N PHE A 774 -8.17 1.56 -32.55
CA PHE A 774 -9.16 1.37 -31.51
C PHE A 774 -8.65 0.44 -30.40
N ALA A 775 -8.65 0.96 -29.17
CA ALA A 775 -8.24 0.24 -27.97
C ALA A 775 -9.46 -0.19 -27.14
N VAL A 776 -9.32 -1.34 -26.46
CA VAL A 776 -10.32 -1.86 -25.50
C VAL A 776 -9.69 -1.88 -24.14
N GLN A 777 -10.23 -1.10 -23.22
CA GLN A 777 -9.90 -1.10 -21.79
C GLN A 777 -10.97 -1.87 -21.01
N LEU A 778 -10.57 -2.82 -20.21
CA LEU A 778 -11.46 -3.64 -19.39
C LEU A 778 -11.30 -3.29 -17.92
N ARG A 779 -12.41 -3.06 -17.22
CA ARG A 779 -12.43 -2.83 -15.76
C ARG A 779 -11.64 -3.89 -14.98
N ALA A 780 -11.74 -5.16 -15.37
CA ALA A 780 -11.05 -6.25 -14.69
C ALA A 780 -9.52 -6.16 -14.85
N GLU A 781 -9.03 -5.65 -15.99
CA GLU A 781 -7.60 -5.45 -16.24
C GLU A 781 -7.08 -4.21 -15.51
N GLU A 782 -7.83 -3.11 -15.53
CA GLU A 782 -7.50 -1.91 -14.75
C GLU A 782 -7.45 -2.23 -13.25
N ARG A 783 -8.43 -3.00 -12.75
CA ARG A 783 -8.40 -3.47 -11.38
C ARG A 783 -7.16 -4.33 -11.08
N ALA A 784 -6.80 -5.25 -11.99
CA ALA A 784 -5.64 -6.12 -11.81
C ALA A 784 -4.32 -5.32 -11.81
N ALA A 785 -4.25 -4.21 -12.54
CA ALA A 785 -3.09 -3.32 -12.56
C ALA A 785 -2.78 -2.67 -11.19
N PHE A 786 -3.78 -2.54 -10.30
CA PHE A 786 -3.59 -1.99 -8.96
C PHE A 786 -3.06 -3.03 -7.93
N VAL A 787 -2.97 -4.32 -8.26
CA VAL A 787 -2.81 -5.40 -7.26
C VAL A 787 -1.34 -5.72 -6.91
N ASP A 788 -0.36 -5.35 -7.73
CA ASP A 788 0.96 -6.00 -7.67
C ASP A 788 2.14 -5.17 -7.16
N THR A 789 1.93 -4.15 -6.33
CA THR A 789 3.09 -3.49 -5.72
C THR A 789 3.66 -4.32 -4.56
N PRO A 790 4.98 -4.57 -4.52
CA PRO A 790 5.62 -5.31 -3.42
C PRO A 790 5.39 -4.69 -2.04
N MET A 791 5.10 -3.40 -2.01
CA MET A 791 4.83 -2.67 -0.77
C MET A 791 3.44 -3.00 -0.21
N GLN A 792 2.43 -3.09 -1.06
CA GLN A 792 1.07 -3.45 -0.68
C GLN A 792 0.97 -4.93 -0.31
N SER A 793 1.49 -5.83 -1.17
CA SER A 793 1.51 -7.26 -0.90
C SER A 793 2.31 -7.62 0.37
N GLY A 794 3.38 -6.88 0.65
CA GLY A 794 4.15 -6.98 1.89
C GLY A 794 3.34 -6.58 3.12
N ALA A 795 2.61 -5.47 3.05
CA ALA A 795 1.72 -5.02 4.13
C ALA A 795 0.57 -6.00 4.37
N GLU A 796 -0.06 -6.52 3.30
CA GLU A 796 -1.10 -7.56 3.38
C GLU A 796 -0.57 -8.85 4.03
N GLY A 797 0.63 -9.29 3.64
CA GLY A 797 1.30 -10.45 4.23
C GLY A 797 1.58 -10.28 5.73
N ILE A 798 2.03 -9.09 6.14
CA ILE A 798 2.22 -8.76 7.56
C ILE A 798 0.88 -8.78 8.31
N TYR A 799 -0.19 -8.24 7.73
CA TYR A 799 -1.51 -8.28 8.35
C TYR A 799 -2.06 -9.71 8.49
N ALA A 800 -1.93 -10.53 7.46
CA ALA A 800 -2.31 -11.93 7.53
C ALA A 800 -1.54 -12.68 8.64
N ALA A 801 -0.22 -12.46 8.74
CA ALA A 801 0.59 -13.00 9.81
C ALA A 801 0.16 -12.47 11.20
N ALA A 802 -0.22 -11.20 11.28
CA ALA A 802 -0.74 -10.56 12.47
C ALA A 802 -2.04 -11.19 12.95
N ILE A 803 -3.00 -11.40 12.06
CA ILE A 803 -4.28 -12.07 12.37
C ILE A 803 -4.03 -13.50 12.86
N ALA A 804 -3.16 -14.25 12.17
CA ALA A 804 -2.82 -15.62 12.56
C ALA A 804 -2.14 -15.68 13.94
N ALA A 805 -1.18 -14.79 14.22
CA ALA A 805 -0.52 -14.67 15.52
C ALA A 805 -1.54 -14.26 16.62
N GLY A 806 -2.40 -13.29 16.33
CA GLY A 806 -3.48 -12.87 17.23
C GLY A 806 -4.44 -14.00 17.58
N ALA A 807 -4.86 -14.80 16.61
CA ALA A 807 -5.67 -15.99 16.82
C ALA A 807 -4.95 -17.05 17.67
N GLY A 808 -3.66 -17.28 17.43
CA GLY A 808 -2.85 -18.18 18.25
C GLY A 808 -2.72 -17.70 19.69
N TYR A 809 -2.47 -16.43 19.93
CA TYR A 809 -2.43 -15.87 21.27
C TYR A 809 -3.80 -15.85 21.96
N ALA A 810 -4.89 -15.61 21.22
CA ALA A 810 -6.25 -15.69 21.73
C ALA A 810 -6.58 -17.12 22.21
N LEU A 811 -6.20 -18.14 21.42
CA LEU A 811 -6.31 -19.55 21.83
C LEU A 811 -5.54 -19.81 23.12
N LEU A 812 -4.29 -19.36 23.20
CA LEU A 812 -3.46 -19.50 24.39
C LEU A 812 -4.06 -18.80 25.61
N ALA A 813 -4.64 -17.59 25.43
CA ALA A 813 -5.28 -16.84 26.50
C ALA A 813 -6.49 -17.60 27.07
N VAL A 814 -7.33 -18.17 26.19
CA VAL A 814 -8.47 -19.02 26.60
C VAL A 814 -7.98 -20.27 27.33
N LEU A 815 -6.99 -20.96 26.78
CA LEU A 815 -6.40 -22.16 27.41
C LEU A 815 -5.81 -21.86 28.79
N LEU A 816 -5.05 -20.78 28.92
CA LEU A 816 -4.47 -20.35 30.20
C LEU A 816 -5.55 -19.96 31.22
N SER A 817 -6.60 -19.27 30.80
CA SER A 817 -7.74 -18.92 31.66
C SER A 817 -8.42 -20.19 32.23
N LEU A 818 -8.61 -21.17 31.36
CA LEU A 818 -9.23 -22.44 31.75
C LEU A 818 -8.29 -23.29 32.66
N LEU A 819 -7.00 -23.27 32.41
CA LEU A 819 -5.99 -23.94 33.26
C LEU A 819 -5.87 -23.27 34.66
N GLN A 820 -6.06 -21.96 34.75
CA GLN A 820 -6.08 -21.25 36.03
C GLN A 820 -7.27 -21.65 36.90
N THR A 821 -8.43 -21.91 36.32
CA THR A 821 -9.66 -22.30 37.03
C THR A 821 -9.84 -23.82 37.16
N ALA A 822 -8.96 -24.63 36.56
CA ALA A 822 -9.09 -26.11 36.59
C ALA A 822 -9.09 -26.73 38.01
N PRO A 823 -8.24 -26.36 38.97
CA PRO A 823 -8.25 -26.97 40.33
C PRO A 823 -9.57 -26.74 41.06
N GLU A 824 -10.12 -25.52 40.97
CA GLU A 824 -11.42 -25.20 41.59
C GLU A 824 -12.57 -25.97 40.98
N ARG A 825 -12.53 -26.19 39.66
CA ARG A 825 -13.52 -26.94 38.89
C ARG A 825 -13.50 -28.43 39.21
N THR A 826 -12.30 -29.05 39.34
CA THR A 826 -12.19 -30.45 39.66
C THR A 826 -12.67 -30.75 41.07
N ALA A 827 -12.32 -29.95 42.07
CA ALA A 827 -12.78 -30.09 43.44
C ALA A 827 -14.31 -29.97 43.56
N LEU A 828 -14.90 -29.02 42.81
CA LEU A 828 -16.35 -28.82 42.82
C LEU A 828 -17.09 -29.97 42.11
N LEU A 829 -16.58 -30.42 40.97
CA LEU A 829 -17.18 -31.56 40.26
C LEU A 829 -17.12 -32.83 41.08
N ALA A 830 -16.03 -33.04 41.84
CA ALA A 830 -15.92 -34.15 42.79
C ALA A 830 -17.03 -34.08 43.85
N ARG A 831 -17.22 -32.92 44.49
CA ARG A 831 -18.29 -32.69 45.48
C ARG A 831 -19.71 -32.87 44.91
N LEU A 832 -19.97 -32.35 43.67
CA LEU A 832 -21.27 -32.50 43.02
C LEU A 832 -21.54 -33.92 42.56
N ARG A 833 -20.49 -34.70 42.20
CA ARG A 833 -20.61 -36.12 41.87
C ARG A 833 -20.98 -36.95 43.10
N THR A 834 -20.45 -36.65 44.27
CA THR A 834 -20.88 -37.30 45.52
C THR A 834 -22.33 -37.00 45.85
N MET A 835 -22.90 -35.88 45.36
CA MET A 835 -24.32 -35.53 45.48
C MET A 835 -25.19 -36.11 44.33
N GLY A 836 -24.65 -36.98 43.46
CA GLY A 836 -25.42 -37.67 42.42
C GLY A 836 -25.43 -37.03 41.03
N LEU A 837 -24.52 -36.04 40.77
CA LEU A 837 -24.43 -35.43 39.43
C LEU A 837 -23.81 -36.41 38.41
N THR A 838 -24.52 -36.66 37.30
CA THR A 838 -24.07 -37.55 36.22
C THR A 838 -22.93 -36.92 35.39
N LEU A 839 -22.10 -37.76 34.74
CA LEU A 839 -21.03 -37.30 33.84
C LEU A 839 -21.54 -36.39 32.72
N ARG A 840 -22.74 -36.70 32.15
CA ARG A 840 -23.37 -35.86 31.12
C ARG A 840 -23.76 -34.49 31.64
N GLN A 841 -24.28 -34.45 32.86
CA GLN A 841 -24.67 -33.21 33.53
C GLN A 841 -23.47 -32.33 33.87
N GLY A 842 -22.37 -32.95 34.34
CA GLY A 842 -21.09 -32.26 34.57
C GLY A 842 -20.49 -31.65 33.33
N ARG A 843 -20.54 -32.34 32.16
CA ARG A 843 -20.11 -31.78 30.85
C ARG A 843 -20.95 -30.59 30.40
N ARG A 844 -22.28 -30.66 30.56
CA ARG A 844 -23.17 -29.53 30.25
C ARG A 844 -22.92 -28.34 31.16
N LEU A 845 -22.63 -28.56 32.44
CA LEU A 845 -22.30 -27.52 33.40
C LEU A 845 -21.03 -26.74 32.97
N LEU A 846 -19.97 -27.46 32.60
CA LEU A 846 -18.70 -26.85 32.12
C LEU A 846 -18.89 -26.04 30.83
N GLY A 847 -19.64 -26.57 29.86
CA GLY A 847 -19.96 -25.89 28.62
C GLY A 847 -20.76 -24.59 28.84
N LEU A 848 -21.81 -24.66 29.65
CA LEU A 848 -22.65 -23.51 29.98
C LEU A 848 -21.91 -22.44 30.82
N GLU A 849 -20.89 -22.82 31.58
CA GLU A 849 -20.07 -21.87 32.35
C GLU A 849 -19.09 -21.05 31.46
N ALA A 850 -18.59 -21.66 30.36
CA ALA A 850 -17.64 -21.01 29.46
C ALA A 850 -18.31 -20.09 28.41
N MET A 851 -19.55 -20.43 27.97
CA MET A 851 -20.26 -19.72 26.91
C MET A 851 -20.52 -18.22 27.20
N PRO A 852 -20.96 -17.80 28.39
CA PRO A 852 -21.24 -16.40 28.65
C PRO A 852 -19.99 -15.49 28.50
N GLN A 853 -18.82 -15.98 28.88
CA GLN A 853 -17.56 -15.25 28.72
C GLN A 853 -17.15 -15.10 27.24
N ALA A 854 -17.33 -16.17 26.46
CA ALA A 854 -17.05 -16.16 25.01
C ALA A 854 -18.02 -15.25 24.26
N LEU A 855 -19.30 -15.28 24.58
CA LEU A 855 -20.30 -14.38 24.00
C LEU A 855 -20.01 -12.92 24.35
N LEU A 856 -19.66 -12.65 25.60
CA LEU A 856 -19.27 -11.29 26.00
C LEU A 856 -18.02 -10.79 25.27
N ALA A 857 -17.02 -11.65 25.10
CA ALA A 857 -15.83 -11.32 24.34
C ALA A 857 -16.15 -11.06 22.87
N ALA A 858 -17.03 -11.87 22.26
CA ALA A 858 -17.44 -11.72 20.87
C ALA A 858 -18.23 -10.42 20.65
N VAL A 859 -19.28 -10.19 21.44
CA VAL A 859 -20.11 -8.96 21.36
C VAL A 859 -19.27 -7.73 21.72
N GLY A 860 -18.48 -7.81 22.78
CA GLY A 860 -17.56 -6.75 23.18
C GLY A 860 -16.54 -6.46 22.07
N GLY A 861 -15.96 -7.49 21.45
CA GLY A 861 -15.00 -7.36 20.35
C GLY A 861 -15.61 -6.72 19.09
N LEU A 862 -16.85 -7.07 18.74
CA LEU A 862 -17.61 -6.42 17.67
C LEU A 862 -17.78 -4.92 17.93
N LEU A 863 -18.26 -4.56 19.13
CA LEU A 863 -18.48 -3.16 19.52
C LEU A 863 -17.18 -2.36 19.57
N VAL A 864 -16.12 -2.96 20.11
CA VAL A 864 -14.80 -2.33 20.22
C VAL A 864 -14.16 -2.18 18.84
N GLY A 865 -14.24 -3.20 18.01
CA GLY A 865 -13.76 -3.16 16.63
C GLY A 865 -14.47 -2.06 15.82
N TRP A 866 -15.79 -2.04 15.84
CA TRP A 866 -16.60 -1.00 15.20
C TRP A 866 -16.26 0.40 15.72
N SER A 867 -16.23 0.60 17.04
CA SER A 867 -15.93 1.92 17.64
C SER A 867 -14.52 2.39 17.33
N THR A 868 -13.55 1.47 17.24
CA THR A 868 -12.16 1.79 16.85
C THR A 868 -12.08 2.25 15.39
N ILE A 869 -12.79 1.56 14.48
CA ILE A 869 -12.84 1.94 13.07
C ILE A 869 -13.47 3.34 12.93
N VAL A 870 -14.61 3.60 13.57
CA VAL A 870 -15.28 4.91 13.55
C VAL A 870 -14.40 6.01 14.16
N LEU A 871 -13.59 5.69 15.17
CA LEU A 871 -12.66 6.63 15.80
C LEU A 871 -11.50 7.00 14.88
N LEU A 872 -10.96 6.04 14.13
CA LEU A 872 -9.78 6.22 13.27
C LEU A 872 -10.15 6.62 11.83
N ALA A 873 -11.40 6.37 11.40
CA ALA A 873 -11.87 6.65 10.03
C ALA A 873 -11.57 8.08 9.53
N PRO A 874 -11.73 9.17 10.32
CA PRO A 874 -11.44 10.52 9.83
C PRO A 874 -9.97 10.80 9.51
N GLY A 875 -9.07 9.92 9.93
CA GLY A 875 -7.64 10.10 9.77
C GLY A 875 -6.93 9.07 8.92
N VAL A 876 -7.68 8.15 8.33
CA VAL A 876 -7.12 7.11 7.46
C VAL A 876 -7.77 7.26 6.08
N ASP A 877 -7.02 7.83 5.14
CA ASP A 877 -7.40 7.87 3.73
C ASP A 877 -6.79 6.66 3.01
N LEU A 878 -7.66 5.81 2.44
CA LEU A 878 -7.26 4.59 1.75
C LEU A 878 -6.87 4.82 0.28
N VAL A 879 -7.04 6.04 -0.27
CA VAL A 879 -6.71 6.35 -1.68
C VAL A 879 -5.26 6.01 -1.97
N GLN A 880 -4.33 6.53 -1.18
CA GLN A 880 -2.91 6.27 -1.38
C GLN A 880 -2.54 4.78 -1.23
N LEU A 881 -3.25 4.08 -0.33
CA LEU A 881 -3.06 2.65 -0.10
C LEU A 881 -3.60 1.79 -1.24
N ALA A 882 -4.67 2.23 -1.89
CA ALA A 882 -5.34 1.51 -2.97
C ALA A 882 -4.74 1.79 -4.35
N LEU A 883 -4.30 3.04 -4.63
CA LEU A 883 -4.04 3.55 -5.97
C LEU A 883 -2.60 4.02 -6.22
N SER A 884 -1.65 3.65 -5.40
CA SER A 884 -0.31 4.24 -5.33
C SER A 884 0.56 4.15 -6.59
N SER A 885 0.24 3.32 -7.58
CA SER A 885 1.18 3.00 -8.67
C SER A 885 0.56 2.85 -10.06
N GLY A 886 -0.73 3.13 -10.25
CA GLY A 886 -1.41 2.93 -11.53
C GLY A 886 -1.73 4.24 -12.27
N PRO A 887 -1.90 4.18 -13.60
CA PRO A 887 -2.58 5.23 -14.33
C PRO A 887 -4.00 5.35 -13.76
N GLY A 888 -4.38 6.52 -13.23
CA GLY A 888 -5.66 6.71 -12.54
C GLY A 888 -5.55 6.92 -11.03
N SER A 889 -4.33 7.14 -10.49
CA SER A 889 -4.14 7.54 -9.08
C SER A 889 -4.97 8.76 -8.66
N ASP A 890 -5.34 9.61 -9.62
CA ASP A 890 -6.15 10.82 -9.41
C ASP A 890 -7.67 10.55 -9.51
N ALA A 891 -8.08 9.31 -9.78
CA ALA A 891 -9.49 8.95 -9.99
C ALA A 891 -10.37 9.06 -8.73
N LEU A 892 -9.76 9.05 -7.53
CA LEU A 892 -10.46 9.14 -6.26
C LEU A 892 -9.93 10.31 -5.42
N ASP A 893 -10.79 11.26 -5.06
CA ASP A 893 -10.42 12.34 -4.13
C ASP A 893 -10.30 11.83 -2.69
N THR A 894 -11.14 10.89 -2.28
CA THR A 894 -11.15 10.31 -0.93
C THR A 894 -11.69 8.88 -0.94
N ALA A 895 -11.10 8.01 -0.14
CA ALA A 895 -11.61 6.67 0.16
C ALA A 895 -11.68 6.47 1.67
N PRO A 896 -12.82 6.80 2.32
CA PRO A 896 -12.94 6.73 3.76
C PRO A 896 -12.96 5.28 4.25
N LEU A 897 -12.25 5.02 5.36
CA LEU A 897 -12.30 3.72 6.02
C LEU A 897 -13.73 3.45 6.55
N ARG A 898 -14.32 2.34 6.13
CA ARG A 898 -15.64 1.87 6.58
C ARG A 898 -15.52 0.54 7.30
N ALA A 899 -16.41 0.31 8.26
CA ALA A 899 -16.47 -0.96 8.96
C ALA A 899 -17.09 -2.04 8.04
N ASP A 900 -16.29 -3.04 7.68
CA ASP A 900 -16.78 -4.18 6.91
C ASP A 900 -17.49 -5.20 7.82
N PRO A 901 -18.76 -5.57 7.55
CA PRO A 901 -19.51 -6.49 8.37
C PRO A 901 -18.87 -7.88 8.52
N TRP A 902 -18.25 -8.39 7.46
CA TRP A 902 -17.63 -9.73 7.48
C TRP A 902 -16.32 -9.72 8.28
N SER A 903 -15.52 -8.67 8.16
CA SER A 903 -14.29 -8.48 8.94
C SER A 903 -14.54 -8.33 10.44
N LEU A 904 -15.73 -7.88 10.82
CA LEU A 904 -16.18 -7.82 12.21
C LEU A 904 -16.75 -9.17 12.67
N ALA A 905 -17.63 -9.80 11.86
CA ALA A 905 -18.37 -10.99 12.25
C ALA A 905 -17.51 -12.26 12.29
N LEU A 906 -16.62 -12.48 11.29
CA LEU A 906 -15.82 -13.71 11.20
C LEU A 906 -14.89 -13.94 12.40
N PRO A 907 -14.10 -12.97 12.87
CA PRO A 907 -13.26 -13.13 14.05
C PRO A 907 -14.08 -13.37 15.32
N ALA A 908 -15.24 -12.68 15.47
CA ALA A 908 -16.12 -12.87 16.61
C ALA A 908 -16.73 -14.27 16.67
N LEU A 909 -17.21 -14.79 15.53
CA LEU A 909 -17.69 -16.18 15.41
C LEU A 909 -16.56 -17.18 15.65
N GLY A 910 -15.35 -16.89 15.17
CA GLY A 910 -14.15 -17.69 15.43
C GLY A 910 -13.84 -17.84 16.92
N VAL A 911 -13.93 -16.76 17.70
CA VAL A 911 -13.74 -16.81 19.15
C VAL A 911 -14.81 -17.66 19.85
N VAL A 912 -16.06 -17.54 19.45
CA VAL A 912 -17.16 -18.37 20.02
C VAL A 912 -16.95 -19.83 19.68
N ALA A 913 -16.63 -20.16 18.43
CA ALA A 913 -16.34 -21.52 17.99
C ALA A 913 -15.11 -22.10 18.71
N LEU A 914 -14.05 -21.32 18.87
CA LEU A 914 -12.86 -21.69 19.61
C LEU A 914 -13.17 -22.00 21.07
N ALA A 915 -13.90 -21.13 21.75
CA ALA A 915 -14.28 -21.33 23.16
C ALA A 915 -15.16 -22.56 23.31
N ALA A 916 -16.10 -22.79 22.41
CA ALA A 916 -16.96 -23.99 22.38
C ALA A 916 -16.13 -25.27 22.19
N THR A 917 -15.16 -25.26 21.24
CA THR A 917 -14.27 -26.40 20.98
C THR A 917 -13.39 -26.72 22.19
N VAL A 918 -12.77 -25.69 22.80
CA VAL A 918 -11.93 -25.88 24.00
C VAL A 918 -12.77 -26.41 25.16
N ALA A 919 -13.99 -25.88 25.38
CA ALA A 919 -14.92 -26.38 26.40
C ALA A 919 -15.33 -27.85 26.16
N ALA A 920 -15.57 -28.20 24.89
CA ALA A 920 -15.91 -29.58 24.50
C ALA A 920 -14.75 -30.55 24.74
N VAL A 921 -13.52 -30.18 24.37
CA VAL A 921 -12.30 -30.97 24.59
C VAL A 921 -12.06 -31.18 26.09
N GLN A 922 -12.22 -30.13 26.89
CA GLN A 922 -12.06 -30.24 28.35
C GLN A 922 -13.14 -31.17 28.97
N ALA A 923 -14.38 -31.01 28.53
CA ALA A 923 -15.47 -31.88 29.00
C ALA A 923 -15.22 -33.34 28.63
N TRP A 924 -14.65 -33.61 27.47
CA TRP A 924 -14.26 -34.94 27.01
C TRP A 924 -13.08 -35.51 27.84
N TRP A 925 -12.04 -34.73 28.11
CA TRP A 925 -10.89 -35.13 28.92
C TRP A 925 -11.26 -35.38 30.38
N ALA A 926 -12.10 -34.52 30.99
CA ALA A 926 -12.60 -34.67 32.33
C ALA A 926 -13.48 -35.95 32.48
N GLY A 927 -14.09 -36.41 31.40
CA GLY A 927 -14.88 -37.66 31.38
C GLY A 927 -14.06 -38.93 31.27
N ARG A 928 -12.82 -38.88 30.78
CA ARG A 928 -11.93 -40.05 30.65
C ARG A 928 -11.07 -40.34 31.90
N ARG A 929 -10.83 -39.36 32.74
CA ARG A 929 -10.10 -39.54 34.00
C ARG A 929 -11.05 -40.10 35.06
N GLY A 930 -10.85 -41.37 35.43
CA GLY A 930 -11.70 -42.08 36.40
C GLY A 930 -11.61 -41.47 37.80
N SER A 931 -12.71 -41.46 38.51
CA SER A 931 -12.93 -40.81 39.82
C SER A 931 -12.13 -41.37 41.00
N ILE A 932 -11.47 -42.52 40.87
CA ILE A 932 -10.85 -43.29 42.00
C ILE A 932 -9.51 -42.66 42.44
N THR A 933 -8.73 -42.10 41.51
CA THR A 933 -7.47 -41.44 41.82
C THR A 933 -7.61 -40.06 42.44
N GLU A 934 -8.73 -39.38 42.24
CA GLU A 934 -8.99 -38.01 42.74
C GLU A 934 -9.47 -37.99 44.20
N LEU A 935 -10.19 -39.03 44.62
CA LEU A 935 -10.65 -39.18 46.03
C LEU A 935 -9.46 -39.46 47.00
N ARG A 936 -8.44 -40.17 46.52
CA ARG A 936 -7.23 -40.43 47.33
C ARG A 936 -6.30 -39.22 47.46
N ALA A 937 -6.34 -38.28 46.52
CA ALA A 937 -5.54 -37.05 46.59
C ALA A 937 -6.17 -35.97 47.48
N GLY A 938 -7.49 -36.07 47.81
CA GLY A 938 -8.20 -35.10 48.67
C GLY A 938 -7.96 -35.30 50.18
N ASP A 939 -7.56 -36.52 50.60
CA ASP A 939 -7.35 -36.85 52.00
C ASP A 939 -5.93 -36.54 52.55
N THR A 940 -5.01 -36.11 51.65
CA THR A 940 -3.60 -35.80 52.01
C THR A 940 -3.24 -34.31 51.92
N ARG A 941 -4.25 -33.41 51.95
CA ARG A 941 -4.02 -31.96 51.98
C ARG A 941 -4.63 -31.30 53.24
#